data_fe2d97ac03d55e304f11899bb83c7b6d
#
_entry.id   fe2d97ac03d55e304f11899bb83c7b6d
#
_cell.length_a   1.000
_cell.length_b   1.000
_cell.length_c   1.000
_cell.angle_alpha   90.00
_cell.angle_beta   90.00
_cell.angle_gamma   90.00
#
_symmetry.space_group_name_H-M   'P 1'
#
loop_
_entity.id
_entity.type
_entity.pdbx_description
1 polymer ?
#
loop_
_entity_poly.entity_id
_entity_poly.type
_entity_poly.pdbx_seq_one_letter_code
_entity_poly.pdbx_strand_id
1 'polypeptide(L)'
;MLYQINNGAVELGAELILKKINFEIRNTEKIAVVGRNGCGKTTLLKLIAGEVDLLKRDSDEDIFIAKSGNPEIGYLKQIAFEDPTLSVDEEIRKVFRPFLLMQERMEELLQKMNVDQKNTEDPTLYEREIKEYTTLQEEFESIGGYYYEKEYDTMFRQFGFSTEDKYRPLNEFSGGQQTKIAFIKLLLSKPDILLLDEPTNHLDISTIEWLEDYLKNYKKAVVIVSHDRMFLDKVVDVVYEIEYKMTKRYPGNYTKFMETKRLNYEKQKKDYELQQKEIARLETLVERFKGKPTKVSMARSKQKAIEHMDLIEAPDRFDTRTFHANFKPNRETGKEVLRVDNLEIGYDKMLATIRMELRRGQRIGIIGGNGIGKSTFLKTLVGLIPPLGGGYSFGYQVDVGYFDQQMAQYQSNKTVLDEFWDEYPTLDQTEVRSALGAFMFTQEEVFKTVDMLSGGEKVRLALCKIFKTKPNFLILDEPTNHMDIVGKESLETMLKEFPGSVLFVSHDRYFVNQIADSLLVFEDDNVTYLPYRYDEYVERKNGTYAASVDQGIFRAKQAELEAQKKTVEVKAEAPVQKGKESYEMGKERSRLEKKVKRLEEQINKLESAIESKKAELLLPEHASNYTKLEEISAEIEEKEMELLEVMEDWENTEQELAALLENM
;
A
#
# COMPACT_ATOMS: atom_id res chain seq x y z
N MET A 1 0.47 -20.99 21.07
CA MET A 1 0.83 -19.55 21.14
C MET A 1 2.30 -19.48 21.49
N LEU A 2 3.12 -18.83 20.65
CA LEU A 2 4.58 -18.73 20.90
C LEU A 2 4.94 -17.47 21.70
N TYR A 3 4.25 -16.36 21.42
CA TYR A 3 4.58 -15.06 21.99
C TYR A 3 3.32 -14.23 22.13
N GLN A 4 3.16 -13.51 23.25
CA GLN A 4 2.03 -12.64 23.50
C GLN A 4 2.47 -11.40 24.27
N ILE A 5 1.99 -10.23 23.83
CA ILE A 5 2.03 -8.97 24.59
C ILE A 5 0.60 -8.64 24.98
N ASN A 6 0.35 -8.35 26.25
CA ASN A 6 -0.94 -7.92 26.75
C ASN A 6 -0.85 -6.50 27.32
N ASN A 7 -1.72 -5.61 26.81
CA ASN A 7 -1.88 -4.22 27.25
C ASN A 7 -0.55 -3.43 27.36
N GLY A 8 0.44 -3.78 26.52
CA GLY A 8 1.79 -3.20 26.57
C GLY A 8 1.83 -1.71 26.23
N ALA A 9 2.83 -1.02 26.74
CA ALA A 9 3.18 0.35 26.33
C ALA A 9 4.69 0.47 26.14
N VAL A 10 5.11 1.32 25.19
CA VAL A 10 6.53 1.58 24.93
C VAL A 10 6.77 3.07 24.84
N GLU A 11 7.80 3.52 25.55
CA GLU A 11 8.28 4.90 25.56
C GLU A 11 9.73 4.95 25.06
N LEU A 12 10.05 5.90 24.21
CA LEU A 12 11.42 6.17 23.78
C LEU A 12 11.80 7.59 24.16
N GLY A 13 12.75 7.73 25.09
CA GLY A 13 13.05 9.01 25.73
C GLY A 13 11.87 9.47 26.59
N ALA A 14 11.28 10.62 26.28
CA ALA A 14 10.11 11.16 26.97
C ALA A 14 8.81 11.02 26.16
N GLU A 15 8.84 10.34 25.02
CA GLU A 15 7.71 10.22 24.13
C GLU A 15 7.11 8.80 24.17
N LEU A 16 5.80 8.72 24.46
CA LEU A 16 5.02 7.49 24.39
C LEU A 16 4.77 7.13 22.91
N ILE A 17 5.39 6.07 22.43
CA ILE A 17 5.29 5.63 21.02
C ILE A 17 4.11 4.70 20.84
N LEU A 18 3.96 3.71 21.73
CA LEU A 18 2.88 2.71 21.66
C LEU A 18 2.17 2.60 23.01
N LYS A 19 0.86 2.39 22.96
CA LYS A 19 -0.01 2.18 24.13
C LYS A 19 -1.01 1.07 23.86
N LYS A 20 -1.43 0.35 24.91
CA LYS A 20 -2.42 -0.75 24.80
C LYS A 20 -2.10 -1.75 23.69
N ILE A 21 -0.83 -2.17 23.64
CA ILE A 21 -0.37 -3.16 22.68
C ILE A 21 -0.96 -4.52 23.06
N ASN A 22 -1.79 -5.07 22.18
CA ASN A 22 -2.26 -6.45 22.27
C ASN A 22 -1.78 -7.17 21.00
N PHE A 23 -0.78 -8.05 21.16
CA PHE A 23 -0.12 -8.70 20.03
C PHE A 23 0.13 -10.15 20.32
N GLU A 24 -0.25 -11.03 19.41
CA GLU A 24 -0.13 -12.48 19.56
C GLU A 24 0.55 -13.09 18.34
N ILE A 25 1.49 -14.03 18.59
CA ILE A 25 2.15 -14.81 17.55
C ILE A 25 1.86 -16.28 17.79
N ARG A 26 1.28 -16.97 16.82
CA ARG A 26 1.06 -18.41 16.84
C ARG A 26 2.11 -19.13 16.02
N ASN A 27 2.25 -20.44 16.22
CA ASN A 27 3.38 -21.23 15.74
C ASN A 27 3.72 -21.11 14.24
N THR A 28 2.74 -20.88 13.39
CA THR A 28 2.92 -20.88 11.92
C THR A 28 2.33 -19.65 11.25
N GLU A 29 1.81 -18.68 12.04
CA GLU A 29 1.16 -17.48 11.47
C GLU A 29 2.16 -16.61 10.72
N LYS A 30 1.72 -16.09 9.58
CA LYS A 30 2.38 -15.03 8.83
C LYS A 30 1.65 -13.72 9.12
N ILE A 31 2.30 -12.84 9.86
CA ILE A 31 1.71 -11.62 10.40
C ILE A 31 2.31 -10.42 9.67
N ALA A 32 1.45 -9.55 9.11
CA ALA A 32 1.86 -8.23 8.70
C ALA A 32 1.63 -7.20 9.81
N VAL A 33 2.55 -6.27 9.99
CA VAL A 33 2.37 -5.07 10.81
C VAL A 33 2.33 -3.86 9.88
N VAL A 34 1.17 -3.21 9.82
CA VAL A 34 0.92 -2.08 8.94
C VAL A 34 0.58 -0.81 9.72
N GLY A 35 0.79 0.35 9.11
CA GLY A 35 0.53 1.66 9.70
C GLY A 35 1.39 2.73 9.04
N ARG A 36 1.14 4.00 9.36
CA ARG A 36 1.90 5.14 8.82
C ARG A 36 3.37 5.11 9.20
N ASN A 37 4.19 5.87 8.47
CA ASN A 37 5.56 6.08 8.87
C ASN A 37 5.61 6.80 10.25
N GLY A 38 6.50 6.33 11.13
CA GLY A 38 6.62 6.86 12.49
C GLY A 38 5.56 6.37 13.49
N CYS A 39 4.59 5.51 13.13
CA CYS A 39 3.58 5.01 14.08
C CYS A 39 4.10 3.97 15.09
N GLY A 40 5.36 3.51 14.98
CA GLY A 40 5.95 2.56 15.91
C GLY A 40 6.07 1.11 15.39
N LYS A 41 5.98 0.85 14.07
CA LYS A 41 6.14 -0.51 13.49
C LYS A 41 7.47 -1.15 13.87
N THR A 42 8.58 -0.47 13.56
CA THR A 42 9.94 -0.91 13.93
C THR A 42 10.13 -1.02 15.45
N THR A 43 9.49 -0.15 16.23
CA THR A 43 9.51 -0.20 17.69
C THR A 43 8.83 -1.45 18.22
N LEU A 44 7.71 -1.87 17.61
CA LEU A 44 7.05 -3.14 17.93
C LEU A 44 7.95 -4.33 17.62
N LEU A 45 8.64 -4.36 16.47
CA LEU A 45 9.59 -5.42 16.14
C LEU A 45 10.75 -5.48 17.15
N LYS A 46 11.32 -4.32 17.53
CA LYS A 46 12.37 -4.21 18.54
C LYS A 46 11.92 -4.71 19.92
N LEU A 47 10.67 -4.41 20.29
CA LEU A 47 10.07 -4.94 21.53
C LEU A 47 9.98 -6.47 21.51
N ILE A 48 9.54 -7.07 20.38
CA ILE A 48 9.45 -8.52 20.23
C ILE A 48 10.86 -9.13 20.26
N ALA A 49 11.84 -8.48 19.61
CA ALA A 49 13.24 -8.88 19.61
C ALA A 49 13.93 -8.77 21.00
N GLY A 50 13.32 -8.03 21.93
CA GLY A 50 13.88 -7.80 23.27
C GLY A 50 14.94 -6.70 23.31
N GLU A 51 14.95 -5.79 22.33
CA GLU A 51 15.86 -4.63 22.29
C GLU A 51 15.28 -3.40 22.98
N VAL A 52 13.98 -3.39 23.21
CA VAL A 52 13.24 -2.35 23.91
C VAL A 52 12.34 -3.03 24.94
N ASP A 53 12.26 -2.44 26.11
CA ASP A 53 11.44 -2.95 27.22
C ASP A 53 10.05 -2.31 27.23
N LEU A 54 9.09 -3.01 27.83
CA LEU A 54 7.77 -2.47 28.14
C LEU A 54 7.87 -1.42 29.24
N LEU A 55 7.11 -0.34 29.05
CA LEU A 55 6.85 0.61 30.13
C LEU A 55 5.95 -0.07 31.16
N LYS A 56 6.52 -0.51 32.28
CA LYS A 56 5.82 -1.15 33.38
C LYS A 56 5.90 -0.27 34.62
N ARG A 57 4.73 0.07 35.19
CA ARG A 57 4.65 0.70 36.53
C ARG A 57 4.33 -0.40 37.52
N ASP A 58 4.78 -0.26 38.76
CA ASP A 58 4.62 -1.27 39.82
C ASP A 58 3.14 -1.66 40.13
N SER A 59 2.17 -0.85 39.66
CA SER A 59 0.75 -1.09 39.82
C SER A 59 0.07 -1.81 38.64
N ASP A 60 0.80 -2.12 37.56
CA ASP A 60 0.21 -2.57 36.29
C ASP A 60 0.34 -4.11 36.14
N GLU A 61 -0.48 -4.86 36.90
CA GLU A 61 -0.51 -6.33 36.86
C GLU A 61 -0.92 -6.91 35.50
N ASP A 62 -1.71 -6.16 34.72
CA ASP A 62 -2.21 -6.59 33.41
C ASP A 62 -1.19 -6.46 32.26
N ILE A 63 -0.04 -5.83 32.51
CA ILE A 63 1.01 -5.64 31.49
C ILE A 63 2.03 -6.75 31.59
N PHE A 64 2.05 -7.63 30.59
CA PHE A 64 3.01 -8.74 30.55
C PHE A 64 3.38 -9.17 29.12
N ILE A 65 4.54 -9.82 29.01
CA ILE A 65 4.94 -10.60 27.86
C ILE A 65 4.94 -12.06 28.27
N ALA A 66 4.17 -12.90 27.56
CA ALA A 66 4.17 -14.32 27.71
C ALA A 66 4.90 -14.99 26.53
N LYS A 67 5.81 -15.93 26.85
CA LYS A 67 6.52 -16.75 25.86
C LYS A 67 6.28 -18.23 26.16
N SER A 68 5.98 -19.03 25.16
CA SER A 68 5.89 -20.48 25.30
C SER A 68 7.27 -21.11 25.06
N GLY A 69 7.91 -21.57 26.10
CA GLY A 69 9.31 -22.00 26.04
C GLY A 69 10.27 -20.81 25.89
N ASN A 70 11.36 -21.05 25.16
CA ASN A 70 12.35 -20.03 24.84
C ASN A 70 12.51 -19.94 23.30
N PRO A 71 11.55 -19.36 22.57
CA PRO A 71 11.60 -19.33 21.11
C PRO A 71 12.81 -18.51 20.65
N GLU A 72 13.52 -19.04 19.68
CA GLU A 72 14.58 -18.31 18.99
C GLU A 72 13.96 -17.23 18.10
N ILE A 73 14.34 -15.98 18.32
CA ILE A 73 13.83 -14.82 17.58
C ILE A 73 14.95 -14.28 16.70
N GLY A 74 14.73 -14.36 15.40
CA GLY A 74 15.62 -13.77 14.41
C GLY A 74 15.10 -12.40 13.94
N TYR A 75 15.92 -11.37 14.07
CA TYR A 75 15.59 -10.01 13.62
C TYR A 75 16.67 -9.47 12.69
N LEU A 76 16.25 -9.00 11.51
CA LEU A 76 17.15 -8.36 10.57
C LEU A 76 17.43 -6.92 11.04
N LYS A 77 18.58 -6.73 11.62
CA LYS A 77 19.11 -5.38 11.91
C LYS A 77 19.80 -4.79 10.67
N GLN A 78 19.92 -3.46 10.63
CA GLN A 78 21.00 -2.82 9.88
C GLN A 78 22.32 -3.18 10.58
N ILE A 79 22.89 -4.32 10.23
CA ILE A 79 24.02 -4.90 10.95
C ILE A 79 25.31 -4.35 10.36
N ALA A 80 26.14 -3.78 11.24
CA ALA A 80 27.57 -3.94 11.08
C ALA A 80 27.91 -5.37 11.48
N PHE A 81 28.51 -6.16 10.62
CA PHE A 81 29.08 -7.46 10.97
C PHE A 81 30.13 -7.25 12.09
N GLU A 82 30.25 -8.17 13.02
CA GLU A 82 31.19 -8.06 14.14
C GLU A 82 32.63 -7.96 13.64
N ASP A 83 32.94 -8.69 12.61
CA ASP A 83 34.25 -8.65 11.92
C ASP A 83 34.05 -8.52 10.40
N PRO A 84 34.15 -7.32 9.84
CA PRO A 84 33.98 -7.09 8.42
C PRO A 84 35.16 -7.59 7.57
N THR A 85 36.23 -8.10 8.16
CA THR A 85 37.39 -8.66 7.43
C THR A 85 37.18 -10.13 7.07
N LEU A 86 36.21 -10.81 7.69
CA LEU A 86 35.86 -12.18 7.35
C LEU A 86 35.27 -12.28 5.94
N SER A 87 35.50 -13.41 5.31
CA SER A 87 34.81 -13.74 4.06
C SER A 87 33.32 -14.00 4.32
N VAL A 88 32.50 -13.83 3.27
CA VAL A 88 31.08 -14.13 3.34
C VAL A 88 30.82 -15.57 3.79
N ASP A 89 31.61 -16.53 3.27
CA ASP A 89 31.50 -17.94 3.59
C ASP A 89 31.78 -18.22 5.09
N GLU A 90 32.85 -17.63 5.63
CA GLU A 90 33.18 -17.76 7.07
C GLU A 90 32.07 -17.20 7.96
N GLU A 91 31.50 -16.08 7.59
CA GLU A 91 30.43 -15.45 8.36
C GLU A 91 29.12 -16.25 8.31
N ILE A 92 28.74 -16.76 7.14
CA ILE A 92 27.53 -17.60 6.99
C ILE A 92 27.70 -18.96 7.64
N ARG A 93 28.91 -19.59 7.57
CA ARG A 93 29.19 -20.87 8.23
C ARG A 93 29.04 -20.83 9.73
N LYS A 94 29.07 -19.66 10.37
CA LYS A 94 28.74 -19.55 11.81
C LYS A 94 27.32 -20.04 12.12
N VAL A 95 26.38 -19.89 11.20
CA VAL A 95 24.99 -20.39 11.34
C VAL A 95 24.96 -21.91 11.30
N PHE A 96 25.86 -22.53 10.54
CA PHE A 96 25.92 -23.98 10.37
C PHE A 96 26.78 -24.69 11.41
N ARG A 97 27.31 -23.94 12.38
CA ARG A 97 28.15 -24.56 13.46
C ARG A 97 27.52 -25.77 14.12
N PRO A 98 26.21 -25.81 14.45
CA PRO A 98 25.56 -27.02 14.98
C PRO A 98 25.67 -28.22 14.04
N PHE A 99 25.44 -28.00 12.72
CA PHE A 99 25.59 -29.08 11.71
C PHE A 99 27.01 -29.56 11.58
N LEU A 100 27.99 -28.65 11.58
CA LEU A 100 29.41 -29.01 11.50
C LEU A 100 29.85 -29.83 12.73
N LEU A 101 29.44 -29.45 13.93
CA LEU A 101 29.72 -30.20 15.17
C LEU A 101 29.09 -31.60 15.14
N MET A 102 27.88 -31.73 14.59
CA MET A 102 27.24 -33.04 14.41
C MET A 102 28.02 -33.90 13.40
N GLN A 103 28.45 -33.34 12.30
CA GLN A 103 29.27 -34.03 11.29
C GLN A 103 30.61 -34.50 11.91
N GLU A 104 31.32 -33.62 12.59
CA GLU A 104 32.55 -33.96 13.30
C GLU A 104 32.32 -35.11 14.29
N ARG A 105 31.22 -35.06 15.05
CA ARG A 105 30.88 -36.11 16.00
C ARG A 105 30.55 -37.44 15.32
N MET A 106 29.82 -37.39 14.21
CA MET A 106 29.51 -38.57 13.39
C MET A 106 30.79 -39.20 12.83
N GLU A 107 31.74 -38.39 12.34
CA GLU A 107 33.04 -38.87 11.85
C GLU A 107 33.88 -39.49 12.96
N GLU A 108 33.92 -38.85 14.14
CA GLU A 108 34.59 -39.43 15.32
C GLU A 108 34.03 -40.80 15.68
N LEU A 109 32.68 -40.92 15.70
CA LEU A 109 32.02 -42.20 16.02
C LEU A 109 32.33 -43.28 14.98
N LEU A 110 32.33 -42.91 13.67
CA LEU A 110 32.73 -43.84 12.60
C LEU A 110 34.17 -44.31 12.72
N GLN A 111 35.08 -43.41 13.09
CA GLN A 111 36.47 -43.78 13.35
C GLN A 111 36.60 -44.74 14.53
N LYS A 112 35.89 -44.48 15.64
CA LYS A 112 35.86 -45.35 16.83
C LYS A 112 35.27 -46.71 16.49
N MET A 113 34.13 -46.77 15.84
CA MET A 113 33.47 -48.01 15.41
C MET A 113 34.39 -48.86 14.52
N ASN A 114 35.18 -48.24 13.63
CA ASN A 114 36.17 -48.95 12.81
C ASN A 114 37.32 -49.55 13.61
N VAL A 115 37.69 -48.98 14.76
CA VAL A 115 38.72 -49.48 15.67
C VAL A 115 38.12 -50.56 16.55
N ASP A 116 36.95 -50.37 17.13
CA ASP A 116 36.32 -51.28 18.07
C ASP A 116 35.74 -52.55 17.43
N GLN A 117 35.36 -52.46 16.14
CA GLN A 117 35.04 -53.66 15.35
C GLN A 117 36.20 -54.64 15.24
N LYS A 118 37.47 -54.15 15.34
CA LYS A 118 38.67 -54.95 15.30
C LYS A 118 39.11 -55.45 16.70
N ASN A 119 38.63 -54.81 17.78
CA ASN A 119 38.90 -55.15 19.17
C ASN A 119 37.70 -55.88 19.76
N THR A 120 37.72 -57.19 19.82
CA THR A 120 36.63 -58.04 20.22
C THR A 120 36.44 -58.14 21.77
N GLU A 121 37.03 -57.26 22.56
CA GLU A 121 37.01 -57.35 24.02
C GLU A 121 35.74 -56.83 24.71
N ASP A 122 34.96 -55.89 24.07
CA ASP A 122 33.71 -55.43 24.66
C ASP A 122 32.64 -55.13 23.55
N PRO A 123 31.73 -56.10 23.29
CA PRO A 123 30.64 -55.91 22.30
C PRO A 123 29.65 -54.81 22.67
N THR A 124 29.54 -54.45 23.96
CA THR A 124 28.57 -53.42 24.42
C THR A 124 28.98 -52.01 24.08
N LEU A 125 30.25 -51.72 23.91
CA LEU A 125 30.79 -50.44 23.45
C LEU A 125 30.39 -50.16 22.00
N TYR A 126 30.58 -51.14 21.12
CA TYR A 126 30.24 -51.02 19.69
C TYR A 126 28.73 -50.83 19.48
N GLU A 127 27.88 -51.55 20.22
CA GLU A 127 26.41 -51.38 20.17
C GLU A 127 25.99 -49.95 20.62
N ARG A 128 26.66 -49.41 21.64
CA ARG A 128 26.40 -48.05 22.14
C ARG A 128 26.79 -46.97 21.11
N GLU A 129 27.93 -47.15 20.46
CA GLU A 129 28.41 -46.23 19.41
C GLU A 129 27.51 -46.25 18.18
N ILE A 130 27.04 -47.43 17.74
CA ILE A 130 26.06 -47.54 16.66
C ILE A 130 24.79 -46.80 17.01
N LYS A 131 24.27 -46.97 18.23
CA LYS A 131 23.05 -46.34 18.68
C LYS A 131 23.21 -44.78 18.70
N GLU A 132 24.35 -44.31 19.24
CA GLU A 132 24.65 -42.86 19.27
C GLU A 132 24.76 -42.30 17.84
N TYR A 133 25.47 -42.99 16.95
CA TYR A 133 25.60 -42.61 15.55
C TYR A 133 24.23 -42.56 14.83
N THR A 134 23.41 -43.59 15.00
CA THR A 134 22.09 -43.66 14.36
C THR A 134 21.18 -42.54 14.87
N THR A 135 21.17 -42.28 16.17
CA THR A 135 20.40 -41.19 16.77
C THR A 135 20.85 -39.84 16.23
N LEU A 136 22.17 -39.61 16.17
CA LEU A 136 22.76 -38.37 15.66
C LEU A 136 22.50 -38.20 14.15
N GLN A 137 22.52 -39.28 13.38
CA GLN A 137 22.19 -39.29 11.97
C GLN A 137 20.71 -38.95 11.72
N GLU A 138 19.79 -39.55 12.48
CA GLU A 138 18.36 -39.24 12.41
C GLU A 138 18.10 -37.78 12.77
N GLU A 139 18.77 -37.27 13.81
CA GLU A 139 18.69 -35.88 14.21
C GLU A 139 19.22 -34.94 13.10
N PHE A 140 20.40 -35.21 12.54
CA PHE A 140 21.02 -34.47 11.45
C PHE A 140 20.14 -34.44 10.19
N GLU A 141 19.53 -35.58 9.85
CA GLU A 141 18.58 -35.65 8.72
C GLU A 141 17.30 -34.83 8.99
N SER A 142 16.75 -34.96 10.23
CA SER A 142 15.52 -34.26 10.61
C SER A 142 15.62 -32.74 10.53
N ILE A 143 16.80 -32.19 10.82
CA ILE A 143 17.07 -30.74 10.74
C ILE A 143 17.54 -30.31 9.34
N GLY A 144 17.66 -31.23 8.37
CA GLY A 144 18.04 -30.96 7.00
C GLY A 144 19.55 -30.82 6.78
N GLY A 145 20.37 -31.46 7.62
CA GLY A 145 21.82 -31.37 7.61
C GLY A 145 22.49 -31.76 6.29
N TYR A 146 21.88 -32.63 5.47
CA TYR A 146 22.41 -32.98 4.15
C TYR A 146 22.15 -31.94 3.07
N TYR A 147 21.30 -30.95 3.31
CA TYR A 147 20.83 -29.99 2.29
C TYR A 147 21.28 -28.55 2.54
N TYR A 148 21.87 -28.23 3.70
CA TYR A 148 22.17 -26.85 4.09
C TYR A 148 23.12 -26.12 3.12
N GLU A 149 24.12 -26.82 2.57
CA GLU A 149 25.03 -26.18 1.59
C GLU A 149 24.33 -25.84 0.28
N LYS A 150 23.46 -26.76 -0.21
CA LYS A 150 22.67 -26.51 -1.41
C LYS A 150 21.66 -25.37 -1.19
N GLU A 151 21.06 -25.28 -0.03
CA GLU A 151 20.15 -24.20 0.33
C GLU A 151 20.91 -22.86 0.37
N TYR A 152 22.07 -22.82 0.99
CA TYR A 152 22.97 -21.66 0.97
C TYR A 152 23.34 -21.22 -0.46
N ASP A 153 23.80 -22.15 -1.28
CA ASP A 153 24.15 -21.88 -2.68
C ASP A 153 22.97 -21.31 -3.48
N THR A 154 21.81 -21.86 -3.25
CA THR A 154 20.57 -21.44 -3.93
C THR A 154 20.18 -20.02 -3.51
N MET A 155 20.13 -19.75 -2.20
CA MET A 155 19.81 -18.41 -1.70
C MET A 155 20.84 -17.38 -2.16
N PHE A 156 22.12 -17.71 -2.09
CA PHE A 156 23.21 -16.80 -2.43
C PHE A 156 23.11 -16.33 -3.89
N ARG A 157 22.88 -17.28 -4.81
CA ARG A 157 22.65 -16.97 -6.24
C ARG A 157 21.35 -16.18 -6.45
N GLN A 158 20.29 -16.52 -5.74
CA GLN A 158 18.99 -15.84 -5.87
C GLN A 158 19.06 -14.36 -5.46
N PHE A 159 19.92 -14.03 -4.50
CA PHE A 159 20.17 -12.64 -4.10
C PHE A 159 21.17 -11.90 -5.01
N GLY A 160 21.57 -12.52 -6.13
CA GLY A 160 22.39 -11.90 -7.17
C GLY A 160 23.90 -11.96 -6.89
N PHE A 161 24.36 -12.89 -6.06
CA PHE A 161 25.79 -13.11 -5.80
C PHE A 161 26.34 -14.28 -6.62
N SER A 162 27.59 -14.14 -7.07
CA SER A 162 28.33 -15.21 -7.74
C SER A 162 28.99 -16.16 -6.72
N THR A 163 29.37 -17.33 -7.17
CA THR A 163 30.10 -18.28 -6.31
C THR A 163 31.45 -17.71 -5.82
N GLU A 164 32.07 -16.84 -6.59
CA GLU A 164 33.35 -16.19 -6.26
C GLU A 164 33.19 -15.19 -5.12
N ASP A 165 32.04 -14.53 -5.02
CA ASP A 165 31.72 -13.56 -3.97
C ASP A 165 31.73 -14.18 -2.58
N LYS A 166 31.56 -15.50 -2.42
CA LYS A 166 31.62 -16.18 -1.13
C LYS A 166 32.95 -16.00 -0.42
N TYR A 167 34.03 -15.92 -1.18
CA TYR A 167 35.40 -15.87 -0.65
C TYR A 167 35.91 -14.44 -0.49
N ARG A 168 35.09 -13.44 -0.85
CA ARG A 168 35.44 -12.02 -0.70
C ARG A 168 35.16 -11.55 0.71
N PRO A 169 36.00 -10.66 1.27
CA PRO A 169 35.76 -10.02 2.57
C PRO A 169 34.48 -9.17 2.55
N LEU A 170 33.76 -9.15 3.66
CA LEU A 170 32.50 -8.41 3.80
C LEU A 170 32.65 -6.89 3.58
N ASN A 171 33.81 -6.30 3.91
CA ASN A 171 34.09 -4.88 3.75
C ASN A 171 34.23 -4.43 2.29
N GLU A 172 34.39 -5.35 1.34
CA GLU A 172 34.40 -5.04 -0.09
C GLU A 172 33.01 -4.87 -0.71
N PHE A 173 31.96 -5.25 0.03
CA PHE A 173 30.59 -5.16 -0.43
C PHE A 173 29.97 -3.82 -0.07
N SER A 174 29.12 -3.29 -0.96
CA SER A 174 28.30 -2.11 -0.65
C SER A 174 27.35 -2.37 0.53
N GLY A 175 26.91 -1.30 1.22
CA GLY A 175 25.99 -1.44 2.34
C GLY A 175 24.71 -2.22 2.00
N GLY A 176 24.15 -2.02 0.80
CA GLY A 176 23.02 -2.79 0.32
C GLY A 176 23.31 -4.27 0.10
N GLN A 177 24.51 -4.60 -0.39
CA GLN A 177 24.95 -6.00 -0.53
C GLN A 177 25.20 -6.65 0.83
N GLN A 178 25.81 -5.92 1.78
CA GLN A 178 25.98 -6.40 3.15
C GLN A 178 24.63 -6.70 3.82
N THR A 179 23.63 -5.86 3.60
CA THR A 179 22.26 -6.10 4.10
C THR A 179 21.67 -7.38 3.50
N LYS A 180 21.87 -7.63 2.20
CA LYS A 180 21.44 -8.87 1.54
C LYS A 180 22.14 -10.10 2.12
N ILE A 181 23.44 -10.03 2.39
CA ILE A 181 24.22 -11.13 3.02
C ILE A 181 23.72 -11.40 4.44
N ALA A 182 23.49 -10.35 5.22
CA ALA A 182 22.89 -10.49 6.57
C ALA A 182 21.50 -11.12 6.53
N PHE A 183 20.72 -10.79 5.51
CA PHE A 183 19.40 -11.37 5.31
C PHE A 183 19.48 -12.87 4.94
N ILE A 184 20.38 -13.26 4.05
CA ILE A 184 20.64 -14.67 3.75
C ILE A 184 21.03 -15.43 5.03
N LYS A 185 21.95 -14.87 5.83
CA LYS A 185 22.37 -15.43 7.11
C LYS A 185 21.17 -15.67 8.04
N LEU A 186 20.28 -14.67 8.15
CA LEU A 186 19.08 -14.75 8.97
C LEU A 186 18.09 -15.82 8.47
N LEU A 187 17.85 -15.91 7.16
CA LEU A 187 16.95 -16.92 6.58
C LEU A 187 17.48 -18.34 6.82
N LEU A 188 18.80 -18.54 6.70
CA LEU A 188 19.45 -19.82 6.90
C LEU A 188 19.44 -20.28 8.38
N SER A 189 19.37 -19.34 9.34
CA SER A 189 19.29 -19.68 10.77
C SER A 189 17.94 -20.27 11.19
N LYS A 190 16.90 -20.10 10.38
CA LYS A 190 15.55 -20.65 10.58
C LYS A 190 14.99 -20.47 12.00
N PRO A 191 14.94 -19.24 12.56
CA PRO A 191 14.46 -18.98 13.90
C PRO A 191 12.99 -19.36 14.07
N ASP A 192 12.51 -19.54 15.33
CA ASP A 192 11.11 -19.85 15.62
C ASP A 192 10.17 -18.69 15.32
N ILE A 193 10.68 -17.46 15.48
CA ILE A 193 9.99 -16.22 15.09
C ILE A 193 10.94 -15.42 14.23
N LEU A 194 10.60 -15.24 12.97
CA LEU A 194 11.34 -14.43 12.00
C LEU A 194 10.73 -13.04 11.92
N LEU A 195 11.51 -12.00 12.28
CA LEU A 195 11.11 -10.60 12.23
C LEU A 195 11.78 -9.90 11.04
N LEU A 196 10.96 -9.37 10.13
CA LEU A 196 11.42 -8.72 8.91
C LEU A 196 10.91 -7.27 8.86
N ASP A 197 11.83 -6.31 8.81
CA ASP A 197 11.52 -4.89 8.64
C ASP A 197 11.88 -4.44 7.23
N GLU A 198 10.86 -4.14 6.41
CA GLU A 198 10.96 -3.76 5.01
C GLU A 198 11.85 -4.69 4.15
N PRO A 199 11.59 -6.02 4.15
CA PRO A 199 12.47 -6.98 3.49
C PRO A 199 12.52 -6.85 1.97
N THR A 200 11.54 -6.20 1.36
CA THR A 200 11.45 -5.98 -0.10
C THR A 200 12.28 -4.79 -0.58
N ASN A 201 12.75 -3.92 0.33
CA ASN A 201 13.58 -2.79 -0.05
C ASN A 201 14.89 -3.24 -0.69
N HIS A 202 15.26 -2.61 -1.79
CA HIS A 202 16.48 -2.90 -2.56
C HIS A 202 16.56 -4.29 -3.20
N LEU A 203 15.47 -5.07 -3.17
CA LEU A 203 15.36 -6.33 -3.91
C LEU A 203 14.72 -6.06 -5.29
N ASP A 204 15.17 -6.81 -6.29
CA ASP A 204 14.49 -6.82 -7.58
C ASP A 204 13.26 -7.74 -7.57
N ILE A 205 12.45 -7.62 -8.60
CA ILE A 205 11.18 -8.33 -8.70
C ILE A 205 11.37 -9.86 -8.60
N SER A 206 12.42 -10.41 -9.20
CA SER A 206 12.68 -11.86 -9.20
C SER A 206 13.06 -12.36 -7.80
N THR A 207 13.86 -11.60 -7.08
CA THR A 207 14.23 -11.91 -5.69
C THR A 207 13.02 -11.78 -4.75
N ILE A 208 12.13 -10.78 -4.98
CA ILE A 208 10.89 -10.64 -4.20
C ILE A 208 9.95 -11.83 -4.44
N GLU A 209 9.77 -12.26 -5.69
CA GLU A 209 8.94 -13.44 -6.03
C GLU A 209 9.46 -14.71 -5.35
N TRP A 210 10.76 -14.93 -5.37
CA TRP A 210 11.38 -16.03 -4.67
C TRP A 210 11.18 -15.94 -3.14
N LEU A 211 11.32 -14.74 -2.57
CA LEU A 211 11.13 -14.52 -1.14
C LEU A 211 9.67 -14.78 -0.71
N GLU A 212 8.69 -14.40 -1.52
CA GLU A 212 7.28 -14.73 -1.32
C GLU A 212 7.07 -16.24 -1.18
N ASP A 213 7.60 -17.00 -2.14
CA ASP A 213 7.48 -18.46 -2.13
C ASP A 213 8.22 -19.09 -0.94
N TYR A 214 9.40 -18.59 -0.60
CA TYR A 214 10.16 -19.04 0.57
C TYR A 214 9.39 -18.81 1.87
N LEU A 215 8.90 -17.58 2.11
CA LEU A 215 8.18 -17.22 3.34
C LEU A 215 6.82 -17.93 3.45
N LYS A 216 6.12 -18.11 2.33
CA LYS A 216 4.87 -18.89 2.30
C LYS A 216 5.07 -20.33 2.75
N ASN A 217 6.18 -20.93 2.34
CA ASN A 217 6.55 -22.30 2.71
C ASN A 217 7.30 -22.41 4.05
N TYR A 218 7.65 -21.29 4.68
CA TYR A 218 8.33 -21.26 5.96
C TYR A 218 7.46 -21.86 7.06
N LYS A 219 7.94 -22.91 7.74
CA LYS A 219 7.13 -23.72 8.68
C LYS A 219 6.91 -23.08 10.05
N LYS A 220 7.56 -21.97 10.35
CA LYS A 220 7.52 -21.27 11.63
C LYS A 220 6.87 -19.88 11.48
N ALA A 221 6.75 -19.14 12.58
CA ALA A 221 6.11 -17.82 12.58
C ALA A 221 6.95 -16.76 11.88
N VAL A 222 6.29 -15.86 11.16
CA VAL A 222 6.92 -14.69 10.51
C VAL A 222 6.14 -13.43 10.86
N VAL A 223 6.84 -12.38 11.26
CA VAL A 223 6.26 -11.04 11.45
C VAL A 223 6.94 -10.08 10.48
N ILE A 224 6.16 -9.43 9.64
CA ILE A 224 6.64 -8.62 8.54
C ILE A 224 6.10 -7.21 8.66
N VAL A 225 6.99 -6.23 8.61
CA VAL A 225 6.66 -4.84 8.28
C VAL A 225 6.99 -4.64 6.82
N SER A 226 6.02 -4.27 5.99
CA SER A 226 6.27 -3.95 4.58
C SER A 226 5.25 -2.97 4.03
N HIS A 227 5.69 -2.20 3.04
CA HIS A 227 4.86 -1.30 2.24
C HIS A 227 4.58 -1.87 0.82
N ASP A 228 4.96 -3.11 0.55
CA ASP A 228 4.62 -3.83 -0.68
C ASP A 228 3.29 -4.60 -0.48
N ARG A 229 2.21 -4.09 -1.08
CA ARG A 229 0.86 -4.67 -0.96
C ARG A 229 0.76 -6.06 -1.58
N MET A 230 1.38 -6.28 -2.74
CA MET A 230 1.34 -7.59 -3.42
C MET A 230 2.09 -8.65 -2.61
N PHE A 231 3.23 -8.28 -2.03
CA PHE A 231 4.00 -9.14 -1.14
C PHE A 231 3.18 -9.54 0.09
N LEU A 232 2.54 -8.55 0.76
CA LEU A 232 1.69 -8.82 1.92
C LEU A 232 0.49 -9.72 1.55
N ASP A 233 -0.18 -9.46 0.43
CA ASP A 233 -1.33 -10.27 0.01
C ASP A 233 -0.99 -11.75 -0.25
N LYS A 234 0.23 -12.03 -0.74
CA LYS A 234 0.64 -13.39 -1.05
C LYS A 234 1.15 -14.17 0.16
N VAL A 235 1.75 -13.48 1.15
CA VAL A 235 2.50 -14.11 2.24
C VAL A 235 1.71 -14.16 3.54
N VAL A 236 0.88 -13.14 3.85
CA VAL A 236 0.34 -12.98 5.20
C VAL A 236 -1.06 -13.56 5.39
N ASP A 237 -1.31 -14.09 6.59
CA ASP A 237 -2.58 -14.65 7.03
C ASP A 237 -3.33 -13.71 7.98
N VAL A 238 -2.60 -12.80 8.63
CA VAL A 238 -3.10 -11.88 9.66
C VAL A 238 -2.43 -10.52 9.51
N VAL A 239 -3.22 -9.46 9.66
CA VAL A 239 -2.72 -8.08 9.66
C VAL A 239 -2.94 -7.45 11.03
N TYR A 240 -1.90 -6.87 11.60
CA TYR A 240 -1.96 -5.97 12.75
C TYR A 240 -1.77 -4.53 12.26
N GLU A 241 -2.77 -3.72 12.51
CA GLU A 241 -2.69 -2.29 12.24
C GLU A 241 -2.25 -1.53 13.48
N ILE A 242 -1.28 -0.64 13.31
CA ILE A 242 -0.90 0.34 14.35
C ILE A 242 -1.52 1.69 13.96
N GLU A 243 -2.53 2.10 14.72
CA GLU A 243 -3.21 3.37 14.56
C GLU A 243 -3.46 4.00 15.94
N TYR A 244 -3.28 5.32 16.07
CA TYR A 244 -3.37 6.04 17.37
C TYR A 244 -2.52 5.45 18.50
N LYS A 245 -1.34 4.93 18.14
CA LYS A 245 -0.41 4.27 19.06
C LYS A 245 -0.94 2.94 19.64
N MET A 246 -2.03 2.39 19.09
CA MET A 246 -2.65 1.12 19.50
C MET A 246 -2.56 0.08 18.39
N THR A 247 -2.61 -1.21 18.79
CA THR A 247 -2.61 -2.33 17.85
C THR A 247 -4.01 -2.90 17.68
N LYS A 248 -4.40 -3.22 16.44
CA LYS A 248 -5.66 -3.89 16.13
C LYS A 248 -5.44 -5.03 15.17
N ARG A 249 -5.95 -6.22 15.52
CA ARG A 249 -5.78 -7.44 14.73
C ARG A 249 -6.92 -7.62 13.73
N TYR A 250 -6.57 -7.95 12.48
CA TYR A 250 -7.48 -8.29 11.40
C TYR A 250 -7.10 -9.65 10.81
N PRO A 251 -8.01 -10.64 10.78
CA PRO A 251 -7.76 -11.91 10.13
C PRO A 251 -7.86 -11.80 8.61
N GLY A 252 -6.93 -12.39 7.90
CA GLY A 252 -6.85 -12.39 6.45
C GLY A 252 -5.65 -11.63 5.91
N ASN A 253 -5.52 -11.60 4.58
CA ASN A 253 -4.46 -10.89 3.88
C ASN A 253 -4.69 -9.36 3.85
N TYR A 254 -3.79 -8.63 3.20
CA TYR A 254 -3.84 -7.17 3.15
C TYR A 254 -5.11 -6.63 2.46
N THR A 255 -5.52 -7.23 1.34
CA THR A 255 -6.75 -6.85 0.62
C THR A 255 -7.98 -6.99 1.50
N LYS A 256 -8.14 -8.13 2.18
CA LYS A 256 -9.25 -8.36 3.12
C LYS A 256 -9.24 -7.41 4.32
N PHE A 257 -8.06 -7.08 4.82
CA PHE A 257 -7.88 -6.04 5.85
C PHE A 257 -8.45 -4.70 5.38
N MET A 258 -8.05 -4.24 4.18
CA MET A 258 -8.51 -2.96 3.64
C MET A 258 -10.02 -2.91 3.41
N GLU A 259 -10.61 -4.00 2.88
CA GLU A 259 -12.07 -4.13 2.73
C GLU A 259 -12.78 -4.05 4.09
N THR A 260 -12.29 -4.80 5.08
CA THR A 260 -12.86 -4.80 6.44
C THR A 260 -12.74 -3.42 7.11
N LYS A 261 -11.59 -2.77 6.96
CA LYS A 261 -11.35 -1.42 7.49
C LYS A 261 -12.31 -0.41 6.86
N ARG A 262 -12.49 -0.47 5.54
CA ARG A 262 -13.42 0.40 4.81
C ARG A 262 -14.86 0.21 5.26
N LEU A 263 -15.33 -1.03 5.34
CA LEU A 263 -16.69 -1.34 5.81
C LEU A 263 -16.92 -0.85 7.25
N ASN A 264 -15.96 -1.06 8.15
CA ASN A 264 -16.04 -0.57 9.53
C ASN A 264 -16.12 0.96 9.60
N TYR A 265 -15.33 1.65 8.77
CA TYR A 265 -15.35 3.10 8.67
C TYR A 265 -16.69 3.63 8.15
N GLU A 266 -17.21 3.06 7.06
CA GLU A 266 -18.49 3.44 6.47
C GLU A 266 -19.63 3.23 7.49
N LYS A 267 -19.60 2.11 8.22
CA LYS A 267 -20.56 1.82 9.29
C LYS A 267 -20.45 2.85 10.43
N GLN A 268 -19.25 3.07 10.97
CA GLN A 268 -19.02 4.03 12.07
C GLN A 268 -19.43 5.44 11.66
N LYS A 269 -19.14 5.84 10.41
CA LYS A 269 -19.53 7.14 9.86
C LYS A 269 -21.07 7.29 9.84
N LYS A 270 -21.77 6.27 9.35
CA LYS A 270 -23.23 6.26 9.31
C LYS A 270 -23.83 6.30 10.72
N ASP A 271 -23.33 5.49 11.63
CA ASP A 271 -23.79 5.44 13.01
C ASP A 271 -23.53 6.78 13.73
N TYR A 272 -22.38 7.40 13.51
CA TYR A 272 -22.05 8.74 14.03
C TYR A 272 -22.98 9.82 13.48
N GLU A 273 -23.21 9.86 12.16
CA GLU A 273 -24.11 10.84 11.54
C GLU A 273 -25.55 10.70 12.04
N LEU A 274 -26.03 9.48 12.22
CA LEU A 274 -27.35 9.21 12.80
C LEU A 274 -27.43 9.69 14.26
N GLN A 275 -26.40 9.39 15.06
CA GLN A 275 -26.37 9.85 16.45
C GLN A 275 -26.28 11.37 16.54
N GLN A 276 -25.49 12.05 15.71
CA GLN A 276 -25.41 13.52 15.69
C GLN A 276 -26.76 14.17 15.32
N LYS A 277 -27.49 13.58 14.35
CA LYS A 277 -28.84 14.03 14.00
C LYS A 277 -29.80 13.88 15.18
N GLU A 278 -29.75 12.76 15.90
CA GLU A 278 -30.62 12.54 17.06
C GLU A 278 -30.26 13.48 18.24
N ILE A 279 -28.98 13.71 18.50
CA ILE A 279 -28.50 14.68 19.50
C ILE A 279 -29.03 16.09 19.15
N ALA A 280 -28.83 16.55 17.91
CA ALA A 280 -29.34 17.86 17.47
C ALA A 280 -30.86 17.98 17.58
N ARG A 281 -31.61 16.91 17.28
CA ARG A 281 -33.04 16.84 17.46
C ARG A 281 -33.44 16.99 18.93
N LEU A 282 -32.77 16.24 19.82
CA LEU A 282 -33.01 16.29 21.26
C LEU A 282 -32.67 17.66 21.86
N GLU A 283 -31.55 18.26 21.44
CA GLU A 283 -31.15 19.63 21.85
C GLU A 283 -32.17 20.67 21.41
N THR A 284 -32.65 20.58 20.17
CA THR A 284 -33.72 21.48 19.68
C THR A 284 -35.01 21.38 20.55
N LEU A 285 -35.37 20.15 20.97
CA LEU A 285 -36.50 19.93 21.87
C LEU A 285 -36.22 20.50 23.27
N VAL A 286 -35.01 20.33 23.81
CA VAL A 286 -34.62 20.90 25.11
C VAL A 286 -34.73 22.41 25.07
N GLU A 287 -34.18 23.07 24.01
CA GLU A 287 -34.25 24.53 23.86
C GLU A 287 -35.71 25.03 23.76
N ARG A 288 -36.53 24.35 22.94
CA ARG A 288 -37.98 24.69 22.79
C ARG A 288 -38.75 24.59 24.09
N PHE A 289 -38.38 23.68 25.01
CA PHE A 289 -39.07 23.45 26.28
C PHE A 289 -38.47 24.21 27.46
N LYS A 290 -37.23 24.68 27.38
CA LYS A 290 -36.48 25.37 28.44
C LYS A 290 -37.19 26.63 28.98
N GLY A 291 -37.98 27.33 28.13
CA GLY A 291 -38.72 28.54 28.49
C GLY A 291 -40.18 28.32 28.98
N LYS A 292 -40.68 27.06 29.10
CA LYS A 292 -42.07 26.79 29.44
C LYS A 292 -42.17 26.09 30.77
N PRO A 293 -42.74 26.73 31.85
CA PRO A 293 -42.76 26.15 33.20
C PRO A 293 -43.38 24.74 33.29
N THR A 294 -44.41 24.46 32.49
CA THR A 294 -45.06 23.16 32.42
C THR A 294 -44.27 22.04 31.75
N LYS A 295 -43.23 22.39 30.99
CA LYS A 295 -42.42 21.44 30.18
C LYS A 295 -40.96 21.29 30.65
N VAL A 296 -40.57 21.94 31.74
CA VAL A 296 -39.20 21.88 32.32
C VAL A 296 -38.78 20.45 32.69
N SER A 297 -39.70 19.65 33.20
CA SER A 297 -39.47 18.23 33.54
C SER A 297 -39.11 17.42 32.28
N MET A 298 -39.78 17.69 31.16
CA MET A 298 -39.56 17.03 29.88
C MET A 298 -38.24 17.44 29.26
N ALA A 299 -37.86 18.74 29.34
CA ALA A 299 -36.55 19.23 28.93
C ALA A 299 -35.41 18.55 29.69
N ARG A 300 -35.54 18.44 31.03
CA ARG A 300 -34.57 17.72 31.87
C ARG A 300 -34.46 16.24 31.54
N SER A 301 -35.56 15.58 31.23
CA SER A 301 -35.57 14.17 30.81
C SER A 301 -34.80 13.97 29.50
N LYS A 302 -35.03 14.87 28.51
CA LYS A 302 -34.31 14.80 27.23
C LYS A 302 -32.83 15.15 27.36
N GLN A 303 -32.47 16.11 28.21
CA GLN A 303 -31.08 16.45 28.52
C GLN A 303 -30.38 15.26 29.19
N LYS A 304 -30.99 14.59 30.14
CA LYS A 304 -30.47 13.36 30.76
C LYS A 304 -30.30 12.24 29.72
N ALA A 305 -31.21 12.13 28.75
CA ALA A 305 -31.08 11.14 27.69
C ALA A 305 -29.81 11.39 26.82
N ILE A 306 -29.47 12.67 26.54
CA ILE A 306 -28.20 13.02 25.84
C ILE A 306 -26.99 12.70 26.73
N GLU A 307 -27.05 13.04 28.03
CA GLU A 307 -25.93 12.80 28.98
C GLU A 307 -25.66 11.31 29.22
N HIS A 308 -26.67 10.46 29.10
CA HIS A 308 -26.54 8.99 29.23
C HIS A 308 -26.35 8.25 27.89
N MET A 309 -26.27 8.99 26.79
CA MET A 309 -26.03 8.38 25.47
C MET A 309 -24.57 8.03 25.35
N ASP A 310 -24.28 6.76 25.04
CA ASP A 310 -22.91 6.35 24.70
C ASP A 310 -22.48 7.06 23.39
N LEU A 311 -21.65 8.07 23.54
CA LEU A 311 -21.22 8.88 22.41
C LEU A 311 -20.31 8.05 21.48
N ILE A 312 -20.75 7.90 20.24
CA ILE A 312 -19.93 7.34 19.19
C ILE A 312 -18.85 8.37 18.86
N GLU A 313 -17.58 7.98 18.98
CA GLU A 313 -16.48 8.84 18.56
C GLU A 313 -16.63 9.12 17.05
N ALA A 314 -16.34 10.38 16.68
CA ALA A 314 -16.32 10.73 15.28
C ALA A 314 -15.41 9.74 14.54
N PRO A 315 -15.85 9.16 13.42
CA PRO A 315 -14.96 8.27 12.68
C PRO A 315 -13.69 9.04 12.38
N ASP A 316 -12.59 8.47 12.85
CA ASP A 316 -11.29 9.02 12.53
C ASP A 316 -11.24 9.19 11.02
N ARG A 317 -10.77 10.35 10.57
CA ARG A 317 -10.69 10.60 9.15
C ARG A 317 -9.94 9.44 8.51
N PHE A 318 -10.67 8.60 7.78
CA PHE A 318 -10.04 7.74 6.79
C PHE A 318 -9.22 8.73 5.96
N ASP A 319 -7.91 8.77 6.19
CA ASP A 319 -7.09 9.81 5.60
C ASP A 319 -6.95 9.51 4.11
N THR A 320 -7.99 9.88 3.41
CA THR A 320 -8.06 9.90 1.95
C THR A 320 -7.45 11.19 1.40
N ARG A 321 -6.66 11.92 2.22
CA ARG A 321 -5.94 13.07 1.67
C ARG A 321 -5.01 12.57 0.61
N THR A 322 -5.38 12.79 -0.62
CA THR A 322 -4.57 12.59 -1.81
C THR A 322 -3.89 13.91 -2.18
N PHE A 323 -2.82 13.82 -2.92
CA PHE A 323 -2.24 15.01 -3.53
C PHE A 323 -3.27 15.64 -4.48
N HIS A 324 -3.73 16.85 -4.17
CA HIS A 324 -4.66 17.60 -5.01
C HIS A 324 -3.94 18.76 -5.70
N ALA A 325 -2.96 18.47 -6.51
CA ALA A 325 -2.32 19.50 -7.31
C ALA A 325 -2.97 19.59 -8.68
N ASN A 326 -3.24 20.81 -9.13
CA ASN A 326 -3.78 21.06 -10.48
C ASN A 326 -2.60 21.01 -11.47
N PHE A 327 -2.39 19.86 -12.10
CA PHE A 327 -1.23 19.55 -12.94
C PHE A 327 -1.42 19.94 -14.39
N LYS A 328 -1.80 21.19 -14.67
CA LYS A 328 -1.79 21.65 -16.05
C LYS A 328 -0.36 21.99 -16.46
N PRO A 329 0.21 21.29 -17.47
CA PRO A 329 1.53 21.62 -17.99
C PRO A 329 1.54 23.01 -18.63
N ASN A 330 2.70 23.65 -18.67
CA ASN A 330 2.86 24.97 -19.28
C ASN A 330 2.57 24.93 -20.79
N ARG A 331 2.89 23.82 -21.45
CA ARG A 331 2.78 23.63 -22.90
C ARG A 331 2.29 22.21 -23.20
N GLU A 332 1.62 22.04 -24.31
CA GLU A 332 1.28 20.73 -24.85
C GLU A 332 2.41 20.23 -25.74
N THR A 333 2.81 18.97 -25.58
CA THR A 333 3.81 18.32 -26.43
C THR A 333 3.25 17.97 -27.80
N GLY A 334 4.13 17.75 -28.77
CA GLY A 334 3.80 17.07 -30.02
C GLY A 334 3.32 15.63 -29.79
N LYS A 335 3.02 14.89 -30.87
CA LYS A 335 2.61 13.48 -30.78
C LYS A 335 3.74 12.58 -30.31
N GLU A 336 4.96 12.84 -30.73
CA GLU A 336 6.19 12.16 -30.32
C GLU A 336 6.83 12.96 -29.18
N VAL A 337 7.10 12.30 -28.06
CA VAL A 337 7.68 12.91 -26.85
C VAL A 337 9.16 12.56 -26.72
N LEU A 338 9.50 11.31 -26.94
CA LEU A 338 10.87 10.81 -26.89
C LEU A 338 11.07 9.74 -27.95
N ARG A 339 12.18 9.84 -28.69
CA ARG A 339 12.64 8.82 -29.60
C ARG A 339 14.05 8.41 -29.22
N VAL A 340 14.26 7.13 -29.11
CA VAL A 340 15.55 6.50 -28.77
C VAL A 340 15.93 5.54 -29.88
N ASP A 341 17.05 5.81 -30.55
CA ASP A 341 17.53 5.05 -31.69
C ASP A 341 18.86 4.37 -31.33
N ASN A 342 18.82 3.08 -31.00
CA ASN A 342 19.97 2.24 -30.66
C ASN A 342 20.92 2.93 -29.66
N LEU A 343 20.36 3.51 -28.60
CA LEU A 343 21.11 4.21 -27.57
C LEU A 343 21.91 3.21 -26.74
N GLU A 344 23.22 3.34 -26.77
CA GLU A 344 24.13 2.55 -25.96
C GLU A 344 24.46 3.29 -24.68
N ILE A 345 24.10 2.67 -23.54
CA ILE A 345 24.29 3.22 -22.21
C ILE A 345 25.34 2.43 -21.43
N GLY A 346 26.06 3.14 -20.57
CA GLY A 346 27.09 2.54 -19.69
C GLY A 346 28.01 3.59 -19.12
N TYR A 347 29.08 3.11 -18.48
CA TYR A 347 30.20 3.92 -18.02
C TYR A 347 31.44 3.55 -18.87
N ASP A 348 32.34 2.72 -18.31
CA ASP A 348 33.48 2.20 -19.05
C ASP A 348 33.15 1.01 -19.96
N LYS A 349 32.03 0.33 -19.61
CA LYS A 349 31.48 -0.80 -20.37
C LYS A 349 30.05 -0.52 -20.76
N MET A 350 29.66 -0.96 -21.94
CA MET A 350 28.26 -0.95 -22.38
C MET A 350 27.42 -1.87 -21.48
N LEU A 351 26.34 -1.35 -20.95
CA LEU A 351 25.37 -2.08 -20.13
C LEU A 351 24.20 -2.58 -20.96
N ALA A 352 23.67 -1.73 -21.86
CA ALA A 352 22.52 -2.08 -22.68
C ALA A 352 22.43 -1.20 -23.93
N THR A 353 21.74 -1.72 -24.96
CA THR A 353 21.34 -0.96 -26.15
C THR A 353 19.82 -0.83 -26.17
N ILE A 354 19.31 0.39 -26.32
CA ILE A 354 17.88 0.68 -26.17
C ILE A 354 17.32 1.28 -27.45
N ARG A 355 16.16 0.76 -27.86
CA ARG A 355 15.36 1.32 -28.95
C ARG A 355 13.91 1.42 -28.52
N MET A 356 13.36 2.63 -28.47
CA MET A 356 11.98 2.87 -28.10
C MET A 356 11.46 4.20 -28.63
N GLU A 357 10.14 4.33 -28.68
CA GLU A 357 9.42 5.56 -28.95
C GLU A 357 8.36 5.77 -27.85
N LEU A 358 8.33 6.98 -27.27
CA LEU A 358 7.32 7.39 -26.31
C LEU A 358 6.41 8.43 -26.96
N ARG A 359 5.12 8.18 -26.94
CA ARG A 359 4.10 9.09 -27.47
C ARG A 359 3.41 9.86 -26.36
N ARG A 360 2.81 10.99 -26.72
CA ARG A 360 2.05 11.84 -25.80
C ARG A 360 0.99 11.04 -25.03
N GLY A 361 0.98 11.21 -23.71
CA GLY A 361 0.04 10.58 -22.80
C GLY A 361 0.35 9.11 -22.46
N GLN A 362 1.40 8.51 -23.03
CA GLN A 362 1.82 7.16 -22.67
C GLN A 362 2.58 7.14 -21.33
N ARG A 363 2.40 6.05 -20.60
CA ARG A 363 3.11 5.76 -19.36
C ARG A 363 3.88 4.46 -19.51
N ILE A 364 5.20 4.55 -19.55
CA ILE A 364 6.09 3.40 -19.72
C ILE A 364 6.76 3.08 -18.39
N GLY A 365 6.53 1.85 -17.89
CA GLY A 365 7.23 1.31 -16.73
C GLY A 365 8.50 0.57 -17.15
N ILE A 366 9.62 0.86 -16.51
CA ILE A 366 10.89 0.17 -16.72
C ILE A 366 11.08 -0.84 -15.59
N ILE A 367 11.23 -2.11 -15.96
CA ILE A 367 11.43 -3.22 -15.01
C ILE A 367 12.67 -4.03 -15.40
N GLY A 368 13.23 -4.76 -14.43
CA GLY A 368 14.40 -5.64 -14.64
C GLY A 368 15.26 -5.75 -13.38
N GLY A 369 16.29 -6.56 -13.42
CA GLY A 369 17.21 -6.83 -12.32
C GLY A 369 17.96 -5.58 -11.81
N ASN A 370 18.61 -5.70 -10.67
CA ASN A 370 19.44 -4.63 -10.13
C ASN A 370 20.76 -4.56 -10.87
N GLY A 371 21.28 -3.34 -11.10
CA GLY A 371 22.59 -3.11 -11.71
C GLY A 371 22.66 -3.22 -13.23
N ILE A 372 21.58 -3.59 -13.93
CA ILE A 372 21.54 -3.78 -15.39
C ILE A 372 21.41 -2.48 -16.22
N GLY A 373 21.43 -1.29 -15.56
CA GLY A 373 21.50 -0.02 -16.27
C GLY A 373 20.20 0.81 -16.32
N LYS A 374 19.13 0.44 -15.59
CA LYS A 374 17.85 1.18 -15.59
C LYS A 374 18.01 2.66 -15.23
N SER A 375 18.62 2.96 -14.08
CA SER A 375 18.88 4.34 -13.64
C SER A 375 19.92 5.03 -14.55
N THR A 376 20.88 4.28 -15.09
CA THR A 376 21.86 4.81 -16.08
C THR A 376 21.13 5.30 -17.32
N PHE A 377 20.14 4.57 -17.81
CA PHE A 377 19.30 4.99 -18.93
C PHE A 377 18.58 6.30 -18.64
N LEU A 378 17.91 6.42 -17.49
CA LEU A 378 17.22 7.66 -17.12
C LEU A 378 18.22 8.85 -17.00
N LYS A 379 19.37 8.63 -16.37
CA LYS A 379 20.43 9.64 -16.23
C LYS A 379 21.04 10.05 -17.59
N THR A 380 21.12 9.12 -18.53
CA THR A 380 21.56 9.44 -19.90
C THR A 380 20.54 10.29 -20.62
N LEU A 381 19.24 10.01 -20.49
CA LEU A 381 18.17 10.81 -21.10
C LEU A 381 18.15 12.27 -20.60
N VAL A 382 18.42 12.47 -19.31
CA VAL A 382 18.48 13.84 -18.74
C VAL A 382 19.85 14.51 -18.90
N GLY A 383 20.80 13.86 -19.58
CA GLY A 383 22.11 14.43 -19.91
C GLY A 383 23.12 14.41 -18.75
N LEU A 384 22.85 13.69 -17.66
CA LEU A 384 23.78 13.53 -16.54
C LEU A 384 24.93 12.56 -16.87
N ILE A 385 24.69 11.61 -17.76
CA ILE A 385 25.67 10.63 -18.23
C ILE A 385 25.67 10.71 -19.77
N PRO A 386 26.84 10.84 -20.42
CA PRO A 386 26.91 10.84 -21.87
C PRO A 386 26.61 9.43 -22.42
N PRO A 387 25.91 9.32 -23.57
CA PRO A 387 25.76 8.04 -24.26
C PRO A 387 27.10 7.50 -24.79
N LEU A 388 27.26 6.18 -24.81
CA LEU A 388 28.41 5.53 -25.42
C LEU A 388 28.28 5.43 -26.95
N GLY A 389 27.05 5.30 -27.46
CA GLY A 389 26.72 5.24 -28.87
C GLY A 389 25.24 5.45 -29.13
N GLY A 390 24.86 5.52 -30.40
CA GLY A 390 23.49 5.78 -30.79
C GLY A 390 23.02 7.21 -30.44
N GLY A 391 21.72 7.38 -30.20
CA GLY A 391 21.19 8.68 -29.86
C GLY A 391 19.74 8.70 -29.42
N TYR A 392 19.33 9.82 -28.87
CA TYR A 392 17.93 10.09 -28.52
C TYR A 392 17.57 11.54 -28.85
N SER A 393 16.29 11.79 -29.03
CA SER A 393 15.76 13.13 -29.27
C SER A 393 14.43 13.32 -28.56
N PHE A 394 14.26 14.48 -27.94
CA PHE A 394 12.96 14.90 -27.43
C PHE A 394 12.13 15.54 -28.56
N GLY A 395 10.82 15.32 -28.49
CA GLY A 395 9.88 15.92 -29.41
C GLY A 395 9.73 17.43 -29.20
N TYR A 396 8.83 18.03 -29.98
CA TYR A 396 8.56 19.47 -29.92
C TYR A 396 7.92 19.88 -28.60
N GLN A 397 8.43 20.93 -27.98
CA GLN A 397 7.95 21.53 -26.72
C GLN A 397 7.88 20.54 -25.53
N VAL A 398 8.85 19.67 -25.40
CA VAL A 398 8.97 18.75 -24.26
C VAL A 398 9.68 19.44 -23.10
N ASP A 399 8.96 19.61 -21.97
CA ASP A 399 9.48 20.11 -20.70
C ASP A 399 9.60 18.91 -19.74
N VAL A 400 10.86 18.51 -19.40
CA VAL A 400 11.14 17.32 -18.60
C VAL A 400 11.18 17.66 -17.11
N GLY A 401 10.42 16.92 -16.31
CA GLY A 401 10.56 16.86 -14.85
C GLY A 401 11.27 15.57 -14.47
N TYR A 402 12.43 15.65 -13.83
CA TYR A 402 13.22 14.50 -13.43
C TYR A 402 13.25 14.33 -11.92
N PHE A 403 12.95 13.11 -11.46
CA PHE A 403 13.09 12.69 -10.06
C PHE A 403 14.17 11.62 -9.97
N ASP A 404 15.23 11.89 -9.17
CA ASP A 404 16.29 10.93 -8.83
C ASP A 404 16.09 10.42 -7.40
N GLN A 405 16.31 9.15 -7.18
CA GLN A 405 16.29 8.54 -5.85
C GLN A 405 17.20 9.28 -4.83
N GLN A 406 18.32 9.87 -5.29
CA GLN A 406 19.22 10.65 -4.43
C GLN A 406 18.57 11.92 -3.87
N MET A 407 17.55 12.47 -4.55
CA MET A 407 16.80 13.63 -4.06
C MET A 407 16.06 13.33 -2.74
N ALA A 408 15.71 12.06 -2.49
CA ALA A 408 15.12 11.63 -1.22
C ALA A 408 16.14 11.51 -0.06
N GLN A 409 17.43 11.54 -0.37
CA GLN A 409 18.51 11.46 0.62
C GLN A 409 19.13 12.83 0.95
N TYR A 410 18.61 13.88 0.33
CA TYR A 410 19.06 15.25 0.51
C TYR A 410 18.92 15.69 1.98
N GLN A 411 19.96 16.37 2.49
CA GLN A 411 20.03 16.92 3.84
C GLN A 411 20.15 18.44 3.76
N SER A 412 19.36 19.12 4.58
CA SER A 412 19.39 20.57 4.71
C SER A 412 18.90 20.99 6.09
N ASN A 413 19.59 21.94 6.71
CA ASN A 413 19.18 22.53 7.98
C ASN A 413 18.07 23.59 7.84
N LYS A 414 17.64 23.88 6.59
CA LYS A 414 16.54 24.79 6.31
C LYS A 414 15.20 24.15 6.61
N THR A 415 14.20 24.98 6.90
CA THR A 415 12.83 24.50 7.00
C THR A 415 12.31 24.10 5.61
N VAL A 416 11.29 23.23 5.56
CA VAL A 416 10.62 22.85 4.30
C VAL A 416 10.14 24.09 3.55
N LEU A 417 9.62 25.09 4.29
CA LEU A 417 9.16 26.35 3.73
C LEU A 417 10.30 27.11 3.07
N ASP A 418 11.40 27.33 3.79
CA ASP A 418 12.55 28.10 3.29
C ASP A 418 13.24 27.36 2.13
N GLU A 419 13.39 26.06 2.23
CA GLU A 419 13.98 25.19 1.22
C GLU A 419 13.22 25.26 -0.13
N PHE A 420 11.89 25.30 -0.07
CA PHE A 420 11.06 25.45 -1.25
C PHE A 420 11.06 26.90 -1.76
N TRP A 421 11.03 27.87 -0.86
CA TRP A 421 10.96 29.28 -1.22
C TRP A 421 12.26 29.79 -1.86
N ASP A 422 13.42 29.32 -1.41
CA ASP A 422 14.71 29.69 -1.99
C ASP A 422 14.82 29.26 -3.47
N GLU A 423 14.19 28.16 -3.84
CA GLU A 423 14.14 27.72 -5.25
C GLU A 423 13.16 28.54 -6.10
N TYR A 424 12.11 29.09 -5.47
CA TYR A 424 11.08 29.89 -6.12
C TYR A 424 10.90 31.27 -5.45
N PRO A 425 11.90 32.15 -5.47
CA PRO A 425 11.90 33.41 -4.69
C PRO A 425 10.86 34.44 -5.18
N THR A 426 10.29 34.23 -6.35
CA THR A 426 9.24 35.10 -6.92
C THR A 426 7.84 34.84 -6.39
N LEU A 427 7.64 33.75 -5.65
CA LEU A 427 6.35 33.37 -5.09
C LEU A 427 6.09 34.12 -3.77
N ASP A 428 4.82 34.43 -3.53
CA ASP A 428 4.43 34.91 -2.20
C ASP A 428 4.28 33.75 -1.18
N GLN A 429 4.22 34.09 0.10
CA GLN A 429 4.13 33.10 1.17
C GLN A 429 2.87 32.23 1.07
N THR A 430 1.78 32.76 0.56
CA THR A 430 0.50 32.07 0.40
C THR A 430 0.59 31.02 -0.71
N GLU A 431 1.25 31.38 -1.82
CA GLU A 431 1.49 30.49 -2.94
C GLU A 431 2.43 29.34 -2.56
N VAL A 432 3.51 29.62 -1.80
CA VAL A 432 4.42 28.60 -1.28
C VAL A 432 3.69 27.63 -0.35
N ARG A 433 2.91 28.14 0.61
CA ARG A 433 2.12 27.29 1.52
C ARG A 433 1.05 26.49 0.80
N SER A 434 0.42 27.07 -0.22
CA SER A 434 -0.57 26.38 -1.05
C SER A 434 0.05 25.24 -1.85
N ALA A 435 1.24 25.47 -2.43
CA ALA A 435 1.98 24.43 -3.15
C ALA A 435 2.40 23.28 -2.22
N LEU A 436 2.98 23.58 -1.07
CA LEU A 436 3.36 22.60 -0.06
C LEU A 436 2.15 21.87 0.51
N GLY A 437 1.04 22.58 0.76
CA GLY A 437 -0.23 22.02 1.23
C GLY A 437 -0.83 21.01 0.25
N ALA A 438 -0.70 21.25 -1.07
CA ALA A 438 -1.11 20.31 -2.12
C ALA A 438 -0.36 18.98 -2.04
N PHE A 439 0.87 18.97 -1.51
CA PHE A 439 1.68 17.78 -1.24
C PHE A 439 1.64 17.32 0.23
N MET A 440 0.57 17.69 0.95
CA MET A 440 0.27 17.25 2.32
C MET A 440 1.25 17.77 3.39
N PHE A 441 1.98 18.85 3.14
CA PHE A 441 2.69 19.56 4.21
C PHE A 441 1.72 20.49 4.94
N THR A 442 1.32 20.09 6.16
CA THR A 442 0.35 20.83 6.98
C THR A 442 1.00 21.92 7.79
N GLN A 443 0.19 22.69 8.55
CA GLN A 443 0.57 23.94 9.21
C GLN A 443 1.90 23.89 10.00
N GLU A 444 2.18 22.81 10.72
CA GLU A 444 3.39 22.66 11.51
C GLU A 444 4.54 21.98 10.76
N GLU A 445 4.20 21.13 9.78
CA GLU A 445 5.19 20.35 9.03
C GLU A 445 6.06 21.22 8.12
N VAL A 446 5.54 22.36 7.64
CA VAL A 446 6.32 23.29 6.80
C VAL A 446 7.49 23.95 7.56
N PHE A 447 7.47 23.93 8.90
CA PHE A 447 8.51 24.48 9.75
C PHE A 447 9.53 23.43 10.24
N LYS A 448 9.29 22.15 9.97
CA LYS A 448 10.31 21.11 10.21
C LYS A 448 11.51 21.36 9.32
N THR A 449 12.71 21.09 9.83
CA THR A 449 13.91 21.09 9.00
C THR A 449 13.90 19.87 8.07
N VAL A 450 14.49 20.00 6.88
CA VAL A 450 14.54 18.91 5.89
C VAL A 450 15.23 17.66 6.45
N ASP A 451 16.20 17.82 7.35
CA ASP A 451 16.87 16.70 8.01
C ASP A 451 15.93 15.86 8.88
N MET A 452 14.93 16.50 9.49
CA MET A 452 13.93 15.84 10.34
C MET A 452 12.84 15.09 9.54
N LEU A 453 12.80 15.29 8.22
CA LEU A 453 11.81 14.64 7.38
C LEU A 453 12.12 13.16 7.22
N SER A 454 11.08 12.34 7.28
CA SER A 454 11.14 10.94 6.83
C SER A 454 11.47 10.84 5.34
N GLY A 455 11.97 9.69 4.88
CA GLY A 455 12.26 9.47 3.46
C GLY A 455 11.05 9.77 2.56
N GLY A 456 9.84 9.36 2.96
CA GLY A 456 8.61 9.64 2.21
C GLY A 456 8.24 11.12 2.17
N GLU A 457 8.49 11.88 3.25
CA GLU A 457 8.29 13.33 3.27
C GLU A 457 9.28 14.05 2.35
N LYS A 458 10.55 13.60 2.30
CA LYS A 458 11.56 14.12 1.36
C LYS A 458 11.16 13.87 -0.10
N VAL A 459 10.65 12.69 -0.42
CA VAL A 459 10.10 12.38 -1.76
C VAL A 459 8.95 13.33 -2.10
N ARG A 460 8.02 13.58 -1.19
CA ARG A 460 6.92 14.52 -1.39
C ARG A 460 7.40 15.94 -1.67
N LEU A 461 8.43 16.39 -0.93
CA LEU A 461 9.02 17.71 -1.15
C LEU A 461 9.69 17.81 -2.52
N ALA A 462 10.48 16.81 -2.92
CA ALA A 462 11.11 16.75 -4.23
C ALA A 462 10.07 16.76 -5.38
N LEU A 463 9.01 15.96 -5.24
CA LEU A 463 7.90 15.96 -6.20
C LEU A 463 7.21 17.32 -6.26
N CYS A 464 6.97 17.97 -5.11
CA CYS A 464 6.39 19.32 -5.05
C CYS A 464 7.23 20.32 -5.89
N LYS A 465 8.56 20.29 -5.73
CA LYS A 465 9.48 21.12 -6.51
C LYS A 465 9.38 20.82 -8.00
N ILE A 466 9.40 19.55 -8.42
CA ILE A 466 9.29 19.14 -9.82
C ILE A 466 7.96 19.60 -10.42
N PHE A 467 6.84 19.37 -9.75
CA PHE A 467 5.53 19.73 -10.27
C PHE A 467 5.28 21.24 -10.33
N LYS A 468 5.98 22.03 -9.53
CA LYS A 468 5.92 23.49 -9.60
C LYS A 468 6.45 24.02 -10.94
N THR A 469 7.38 23.34 -11.59
CA THR A 469 7.88 23.70 -12.93
C THR A 469 6.86 23.40 -14.04
N LYS A 470 5.75 22.69 -13.70
CA LYS A 470 4.67 22.29 -14.63
C LYS A 470 5.17 21.53 -15.87
N PRO A 471 5.94 20.45 -15.70
CA PRO A 471 6.45 19.67 -16.80
C PRO A 471 5.30 18.97 -17.56
N ASN A 472 5.59 18.56 -18.80
CA ASN A 472 4.67 17.75 -19.61
C ASN A 472 5.21 16.34 -19.87
N PHE A 473 6.45 16.07 -19.44
CA PHE A 473 7.05 14.75 -19.44
C PHE A 473 7.76 14.49 -18.10
N LEU A 474 7.41 13.41 -17.43
CA LEU A 474 8.02 12.99 -16.16
C LEU A 474 8.94 11.80 -16.38
N ILE A 475 10.15 11.89 -15.82
CA ILE A 475 11.11 10.81 -15.72
C ILE A 475 11.34 10.56 -14.22
N LEU A 476 10.95 9.36 -13.72
CA LEU A 476 10.98 9.05 -12.30
C LEU A 476 11.84 7.81 -12.02
N ASP A 477 12.86 7.95 -11.18
CA ASP A 477 13.73 6.83 -10.75
C ASP A 477 13.38 6.40 -9.34
N GLU A 478 12.71 5.24 -9.21
CA GLU A 478 12.25 4.63 -7.97
C GLU A 478 11.46 5.58 -7.04
N PRO A 479 10.38 6.25 -7.52
CA PRO A 479 9.67 7.25 -6.73
C PRO A 479 8.87 6.66 -5.56
N THR A 480 8.66 5.35 -5.53
CA THR A 480 7.90 4.64 -4.49
C THR A 480 8.76 4.22 -3.29
N ASN A 481 10.08 4.30 -3.40
CA ASN A 481 11.00 3.94 -2.33
C ASN A 481 10.83 4.88 -1.12
N HIS A 482 10.87 4.30 0.08
CA HIS A 482 10.67 4.98 1.37
C HIS A 482 9.27 5.59 1.59
N MET A 483 8.34 5.43 0.65
CA MET A 483 6.96 5.87 0.84
C MET A 483 6.14 4.82 1.59
N ASP A 484 5.31 5.27 2.52
CA ASP A 484 4.27 4.42 3.10
C ASP A 484 3.13 4.17 2.09
N ILE A 485 2.24 3.25 2.42
CA ILE A 485 1.17 2.84 1.52
C ILE A 485 0.27 4.02 1.11
N VAL A 486 -0.03 4.92 2.04
CA VAL A 486 -0.84 6.12 1.78
C VAL A 486 -0.13 7.08 0.81
N GLY A 487 1.18 7.26 0.99
CA GLY A 487 2.01 8.05 0.09
C GLY A 487 2.04 7.47 -1.33
N LYS A 488 2.17 6.15 -1.45
CA LYS A 488 2.14 5.44 -2.74
C LYS A 488 0.78 5.60 -3.44
N GLU A 489 -0.34 5.44 -2.71
CA GLU A 489 -1.70 5.64 -3.25
C GLU A 489 -1.92 7.08 -3.74
N SER A 490 -1.40 8.04 -3.00
CA SER A 490 -1.47 9.43 -3.39
C SER A 490 -0.66 9.70 -4.67
N LEU A 491 0.55 9.13 -4.77
CA LEU A 491 1.39 9.21 -5.98
C LEU A 491 0.72 8.53 -7.18
N GLU A 492 0.12 7.37 -6.99
CA GLU A 492 -0.64 6.65 -8.02
C GLU A 492 -1.79 7.51 -8.56
N THR A 493 -2.59 8.08 -7.66
CA THR A 493 -3.72 8.96 -8.03
C THR A 493 -3.22 10.16 -8.83
N MET A 494 -2.17 10.81 -8.34
CA MET A 494 -1.57 11.97 -9.00
C MET A 494 -1.07 11.63 -10.42
N LEU A 495 -0.36 10.51 -10.59
CA LEU A 495 0.16 10.12 -11.90
C LEU A 495 -0.95 9.64 -12.86
N LYS A 496 -2.06 9.10 -12.35
CA LYS A 496 -3.25 8.77 -13.15
C LYS A 496 -3.93 10.04 -13.69
N GLU A 497 -3.97 11.11 -12.90
CA GLU A 497 -4.55 12.39 -13.28
C GLU A 497 -3.59 13.27 -14.10
N PHE A 498 -2.30 12.95 -14.12
CA PHE A 498 -1.30 13.71 -14.86
C PHE A 498 -1.54 13.60 -16.38
N PRO A 499 -1.76 14.72 -17.10
CA PRO A 499 -2.12 14.71 -18.52
C PRO A 499 -0.92 14.51 -19.45
N GLY A 500 0.31 14.55 -18.94
CA GLY A 500 1.55 14.36 -19.68
C GLY A 500 1.94 12.90 -19.84
N SER A 501 3.15 12.69 -20.37
CA SER A 501 3.76 11.37 -20.51
C SER A 501 4.63 11.04 -19.31
N VAL A 502 4.77 9.76 -18.98
CA VAL A 502 5.57 9.31 -17.84
C VAL A 502 6.48 8.16 -18.25
N LEU A 503 7.74 8.24 -17.89
CA LEU A 503 8.73 7.17 -17.98
C LEU A 503 9.27 6.94 -16.57
N PHE A 504 9.13 5.72 -16.03
CA PHE A 504 9.51 5.50 -14.65
C PHE A 504 10.14 4.12 -14.42
N VAL A 505 11.08 4.05 -13.50
CA VAL A 505 11.64 2.81 -12.94
C VAL A 505 10.93 2.55 -11.61
N SER A 506 10.45 1.36 -11.38
CA SER A 506 9.99 0.92 -10.07
C SER A 506 10.08 -0.59 -9.88
N HIS A 507 10.43 -1.01 -8.66
CA HIS A 507 10.34 -2.40 -8.20
C HIS A 507 9.00 -2.71 -7.52
N ASP A 508 8.15 -1.69 -7.31
CA ASP A 508 6.79 -1.87 -6.79
C ASP A 508 5.86 -2.36 -7.90
N ARG A 509 5.61 -3.66 -7.91
CA ARG A 509 4.78 -4.33 -8.94
C ARG A 509 3.35 -3.80 -8.97
N TYR A 510 2.79 -3.46 -7.81
CA TYR A 510 1.45 -2.88 -7.72
C TYR A 510 1.41 -1.52 -8.40
N PHE A 511 2.39 -0.67 -8.10
CA PHE A 511 2.53 0.65 -8.71
C PHE A 511 2.73 0.54 -10.24
N VAL A 512 3.62 -0.33 -10.71
CA VAL A 512 3.83 -0.57 -12.14
C VAL A 512 2.52 -0.99 -12.80
N ASN A 513 1.79 -1.93 -12.22
CA ASN A 513 0.51 -2.42 -12.75
C ASN A 513 -0.59 -1.35 -12.80
N GLN A 514 -0.59 -0.42 -11.84
CA GLN A 514 -1.59 0.66 -11.78
C GLN A 514 -1.32 1.81 -12.74
N ILE A 515 -0.06 2.07 -13.07
CA ILE A 515 0.36 3.27 -13.81
C ILE A 515 0.80 2.95 -15.24
N ALA A 516 1.55 1.86 -15.45
CA ALA A 516 2.13 1.57 -16.77
C ALA A 516 1.06 1.07 -17.76
N ASP A 517 1.06 1.67 -18.96
CA ASP A 517 0.31 1.21 -20.12
C ASP A 517 1.13 0.22 -20.96
N SER A 518 2.45 0.30 -20.86
CA SER A 518 3.43 -0.52 -21.56
C SER A 518 4.71 -0.64 -20.72
N LEU A 519 5.53 -1.63 -21.04
CA LEU A 519 6.74 -1.94 -20.30
C LEU A 519 7.99 -1.85 -21.18
N LEU A 520 9.09 -1.46 -20.55
CA LEU A 520 10.45 -1.61 -21.07
C LEU A 520 11.19 -2.58 -20.13
N VAL A 521 11.37 -3.82 -20.59
CA VAL A 521 11.97 -4.89 -19.78
C VAL A 521 13.46 -4.96 -20.06
N PHE A 522 14.26 -4.76 -19.03
CA PHE A 522 15.70 -4.93 -19.06
C PHE A 522 16.03 -6.36 -18.63
N GLU A 523 16.74 -7.08 -19.49
CA GLU A 523 17.31 -8.41 -19.25
C GLU A 523 18.82 -8.32 -19.49
N ASP A 524 19.60 -9.31 -19.03
CA ASP A 524 21.07 -9.23 -19.01
C ASP A 524 21.71 -8.86 -20.36
N ASP A 525 21.11 -9.29 -21.46
CA ASP A 525 21.67 -9.06 -22.81
C ASP A 525 20.74 -8.24 -23.74
N ASN A 526 19.55 -7.86 -23.27
CA ASN A 526 18.56 -7.24 -24.16
C ASN A 526 17.59 -6.31 -23.41
N VAL A 527 17.12 -5.28 -24.13
CA VAL A 527 16.03 -4.41 -23.66
C VAL A 527 14.85 -4.51 -24.61
N THR A 528 13.75 -5.03 -24.10
CA THR A 528 12.55 -5.30 -24.91
C THR A 528 11.42 -4.36 -24.56
N TYR A 529 10.85 -3.69 -25.55
CA TYR A 529 9.63 -2.90 -25.39
C TYR A 529 8.41 -3.81 -25.56
N LEU A 530 7.50 -3.79 -24.56
CA LEU A 530 6.29 -4.58 -24.52
C LEU A 530 5.05 -3.64 -24.50
N PRO A 531 4.17 -3.68 -25.52
CA PRO A 531 3.02 -2.77 -25.62
C PRO A 531 1.81 -3.24 -24.79
N TYR A 532 2.05 -3.79 -23.60
CA TYR A 532 1.02 -4.28 -22.70
C TYR A 532 1.41 -4.08 -21.23
N ARG A 533 0.45 -4.26 -20.31
CA ARG A 533 0.58 -4.01 -18.89
C ARG A 533 1.34 -5.12 -18.16
N TYR A 534 1.64 -4.86 -16.89
CA TYR A 534 2.41 -5.76 -16.04
C TYR A 534 1.71 -7.10 -15.75
N ASP A 535 0.40 -7.10 -15.53
CA ASP A 535 -0.40 -8.31 -15.34
C ASP A 535 -0.31 -9.25 -16.56
N GLU A 536 -0.49 -8.72 -17.77
CA GLU A 536 -0.33 -9.47 -19.00
C GLU A 536 1.11 -9.99 -19.20
N TYR A 537 2.12 -9.20 -18.82
CA TYR A 537 3.52 -9.65 -18.83
C TYR A 537 3.74 -10.88 -17.93
N VAL A 538 3.18 -10.85 -16.71
CA VAL A 538 3.30 -11.97 -15.75
C VAL A 538 2.56 -13.20 -16.26
N GLU A 539 1.35 -13.06 -16.82
CA GLU A 539 0.59 -14.18 -17.40
C GLU A 539 1.33 -14.84 -18.58
N ARG A 540 1.94 -14.02 -19.44
CA ARG A 540 2.74 -14.53 -20.58
C ARG A 540 4.00 -15.24 -20.10
N LYS A 541 4.70 -14.70 -19.10
CA LYS A 541 5.90 -15.28 -18.51
C LYS A 541 5.60 -16.63 -17.84
N ASN A 542 4.45 -16.75 -17.17
CA ASN A 542 4.01 -17.97 -16.50
C ASN A 542 3.31 -18.99 -17.42
N GLY A 543 3.15 -18.69 -18.71
CA GLY A 543 2.47 -19.56 -19.66
C GLY A 543 0.95 -19.72 -19.42
N THR A 544 0.37 -18.86 -18.57
CA THR A 544 -1.07 -18.85 -18.23
C THR A 544 -1.90 -18.00 -19.18
N TYR A 545 -1.25 -17.22 -20.05
CA TYR A 545 -1.92 -16.36 -21.02
C TYR A 545 -2.61 -17.23 -22.10
N ALA A 546 -3.95 -17.22 -22.09
CA ALA A 546 -4.70 -17.96 -23.08
C ALA A 546 -4.66 -17.26 -24.44
N ALA A 547 -4.05 -17.89 -25.45
CA ALA A 547 -3.94 -17.36 -26.81
C ALA A 547 -5.29 -16.95 -27.47
N SER A 548 -6.43 -17.38 -26.90
CA SER A 548 -7.78 -16.96 -27.28
C SER A 548 -8.07 -15.48 -26.99
N VAL A 549 -7.37 -14.87 -26.03
CA VAL A 549 -7.56 -13.46 -25.66
C VAL A 549 -6.90 -12.54 -26.70
N ASP A 550 -5.75 -12.92 -27.22
CA ASP A 550 -5.04 -12.17 -28.27
C ASP A 550 -5.85 -12.04 -29.57
N GLN A 551 -6.54 -13.11 -29.97
CA GLN A 551 -7.42 -13.08 -31.15
C GLN A 551 -8.68 -12.23 -30.91
N GLY A 552 -9.20 -12.19 -29.68
CA GLY A 552 -10.34 -11.36 -29.29
C GLY A 552 -9.99 -9.87 -29.28
N ILE A 553 -8.87 -9.48 -28.68
CA ILE A 553 -8.40 -8.10 -28.62
C ILE A 553 -7.98 -7.59 -30.00
N PHE A 554 -7.33 -8.43 -30.81
CA PHE A 554 -6.95 -8.09 -32.18
C PHE A 554 -8.19 -7.89 -33.07
N ARG A 555 -9.22 -8.75 -32.93
CA ARG A 555 -10.51 -8.59 -33.62
C ARG A 555 -11.28 -7.39 -33.12
N ALA A 556 -11.28 -7.09 -31.81
CA ALA A 556 -11.91 -5.90 -31.25
C ALA A 556 -11.23 -4.61 -31.73
N LYS A 557 -9.88 -4.54 -31.70
CA LYS A 557 -9.12 -3.41 -32.25
C LYS A 557 -9.26 -3.25 -33.77
N GLN A 558 -9.29 -4.34 -34.52
CA GLN A 558 -9.60 -4.31 -35.97
C GLN A 558 -11.03 -3.85 -36.21
N ALA A 559 -12.00 -4.32 -35.42
CA ALA A 559 -13.38 -3.89 -35.51
C ALA A 559 -13.57 -2.40 -35.15
N GLU A 560 -12.84 -1.90 -34.16
CA GLU A 560 -12.81 -0.45 -33.84
C GLU A 560 -12.14 0.38 -34.96
N LEU A 561 -11.02 -0.09 -35.53
CA LEU A 561 -10.36 0.57 -36.67
C LEU A 561 -11.23 0.51 -37.94
N GLU A 562 -11.94 -0.58 -38.17
CA GLU A 562 -12.89 -0.73 -39.28
C GLU A 562 -14.16 0.08 -39.04
N ALA A 563 -14.62 0.17 -37.78
CA ALA A 563 -15.72 1.06 -37.40
C ALA A 563 -15.35 2.54 -37.57
N GLN A 564 -14.13 2.93 -37.20
CA GLN A 564 -13.63 4.29 -37.44
C GLN A 564 -13.43 4.60 -38.93
N LYS A 565 -13.02 3.64 -39.75
CA LYS A 565 -12.93 3.80 -41.22
C LYS A 565 -14.32 3.82 -41.86
N LYS A 566 -15.28 3.07 -41.37
CA LYS A 566 -16.68 3.09 -41.86
C LYS A 566 -17.44 4.34 -41.48
N THR A 567 -17.07 5.03 -40.40
CA THR A 567 -17.68 6.32 -40.03
C THR A 567 -17.26 7.48 -40.93
N VAL A 568 -16.20 7.30 -41.73
CA VAL A 568 -15.75 8.33 -42.71
C VAL A 568 -16.34 8.09 -44.10
N GLU A 569 -16.83 6.88 -44.43
CA GLU A 569 -17.35 6.58 -45.80
C GLU A 569 -18.88 6.43 -45.92
N VAL A 570 -19.63 6.42 -44.80
CA VAL A 570 -21.10 6.28 -44.90
C VAL A 570 -21.80 7.54 -44.40
N LYS A 571 -21.74 8.59 -45.23
CA LYS A 571 -22.86 9.52 -45.44
C LYS A 571 -23.53 9.12 -46.73
N ALA A 572 -24.27 8.04 -46.75
CA ALA A 572 -25.41 7.80 -47.64
C ALA A 572 -26.01 6.40 -47.40
N GLU A 573 -27.33 6.39 -47.18
CA GLU A 573 -28.27 5.29 -47.27
C GLU A 573 -28.50 4.41 -46.03
N ALA A 574 -29.65 4.67 -45.41
CA ALA A 574 -30.46 3.75 -44.57
C ALA A 574 -31.16 2.67 -45.44
N PRO A 575 -31.94 1.72 -44.91
CA PRO A 575 -32.47 1.54 -43.55
C PRO A 575 -32.64 0.09 -43.02
N VAL A 576 -33.14 -0.01 -41.77
CA VAL A 576 -34.06 -1.02 -41.17
C VAL A 576 -33.49 -2.30 -40.62
N GLN A 577 -33.30 -2.35 -39.30
CA GLN A 577 -33.89 -3.33 -38.34
C GLN A 577 -33.36 -3.16 -36.91
N LYS A 578 -33.74 -2.07 -36.23
CA LYS A 578 -33.59 -1.89 -34.76
C LYS A 578 -34.88 -1.31 -34.14
N GLY A 579 -36.02 -1.69 -34.64
CA GLY A 579 -37.28 -0.99 -34.36
C GLY A 579 -38.08 -1.53 -33.17
N LYS A 580 -37.74 -2.69 -32.55
CA LYS A 580 -38.54 -3.21 -31.44
C LYS A 580 -37.96 -2.97 -30.06
N GLU A 581 -36.69 -3.22 -29.87
CA GLU A 581 -36.05 -2.99 -28.55
C GLU A 581 -35.94 -1.49 -28.20
N SER A 582 -35.59 -0.64 -29.16
CA SER A 582 -35.56 0.82 -28.95
C SER A 582 -36.94 1.41 -28.71
N TYR A 583 -38.01 0.82 -29.24
CA TYR A 583 -39.39 1.27 -29.01
C TYR A 583 -39.90 0.89 -27.62
N GLU A 584 -39.56 -0.30 -27.10
CA GLU A 584 -39.93 -0.75 -25.74
C GLU A 584 -39.17 0.06 -24.68
N MET A 585 -37.86 0.29 -24.86
CA MET A 585 -37.06 1.15 -23.98
C MET A 585 -37.52 2.60 -23.99
N GLY A 586 -37.89 3.16 -25.15
CA GLY A 586 -38.47 4.49 -25.26
C GLY A 586 -39.84 4.62 -24.56
N LYS A 587 -40.63 3.55 -24.55
CA LYS A 587 -41.92 3.51 -23.86
C LYS A 587 -41.76 3.41 -22.33
N GLU A 588 -40.78 2.64 -21.91
CA GLU A 588 -40.44 2.49 -20.49
C GLU A 588 -39.84 3.78 -19.90
N ARG A 589 -38.95 4.43 -20.64
CA ARG A 589 -38.45 5.78 -20.31
C ARG A 589 -39.59 6.78 -20.14
N SER A 590 -40.50 6.87 -21.13
CA SER A 590 -41.65 7.79 -21.06
C SER A 590 -42.60 7.48 -19.91
N ARG A 591 -42.69 6.21 -19.47
CA ARG A 591 -43.45 5.79 -18.29
C ARG A 591 -42.79 6.24 -16.99
N LEU A 592 -41.47 6.06 -16.88
CA LEU A 592 -40.70 6.51 -15.69
C LEU A 592 -40.66 8.03 -15.57
N GLU A 593 -40.45 8.76 -16.67
CA GLU A 593 -40.49 10.23 -16.69
C GLU A 593 -41.85 10.78 -16.22
N LYS A 594 -42.96 10.14 -16.65
CA LYS A 594 -44.31 10.50 -16.16
C LYS A 594 -44.53 10.17 -14.68
N LYS A 595 -43.93 9.07 -14.21
CA LYS A 595 -44.01 8.67 -12.80
C LYS A 595 -43.24 9.64 -11.92
N VAL A 596 -42.00 10.01 -12.31
CA VAL A 596 -41.18 11.03 -11.61
C VAL A 596 -41.96 12.35 -11.51
N LYS A 597 -42.49 12.85 -12.62
CA LYS A 597 -43.23 14.11 -12.63
C LYS A 597 -44.46 14.07 -11.75
N ARG A 598 -45.18 12.94 -11.69
CA ARG A 598 -46.33 12.76 -10.83
C ARG A 598 -45.95 12.76 -9.35
N LEU A 599 -44.84 12.13 -9.01
CA LEU A 599 -44.32 12.11 -7.64
C LEU A 599 -43.84 13.52 -7.21
N GLU A 600 -43.21 14.27 -8.08
CA GLU A 600 -42.87 15.69 -7.84
C GLU A 600 -44.11 16.58 -7.58
N GLU A 601 -45.17 16.36 -8.35
CA GLU A 601 -46.45 17.07 -8.10
C GLU A 601 -47.09 16.69 -6.77
N GLN A 602 -46.93 15.44 -6.32
CA GLN A 602 -47.40 14.99 -5.00
C GLN A 602 -46.54 15.58 -3.85
N ILE A 603 -45.21 15.59 -4.01
CA ILE A 603 -44.28 16.22 -3.06
C ILE A 603 -44.66 17.69 -2.87
N ASN A 604 -44.77 18.45 -3.96
CA ASN A 604 -45.15 19.87 -3.87
C ASN A 604 -46.53 20.14 -3.23
N LYS A 605 -47.49 19.22 -3.44
CA LYS A 605 -48.80 19.31 -2.77
C LYS A 605 -48.74 19.04 -1.27
N LEU A 606 -47.97 18.04 -0.88
CA LEU A 606 -47.79 17.70 0.53
C LEU A 606 -47.00 18.79 1.27
N GLU A 607 -45.95 19.32 0.67
CA GLU A 607 -45.18 20.47 1.19
C GLU A 607 -46.08 21.70 1.41
N SER A 608 -46.89 22.05 0.41
CA SER A 608 -47.84 23.17 0.51
C SER A 608 -48.91 22.94 1.58
N ALA A 609 -49.39 21.69 1.74
CA ALA A 609 -50.32 21.34 2.77
C ALA A 609 -49.70 21.40 4.17
N ILE A 610 -48.45 20.94 4.33
CA ILE A 610 -47.70 21.02 5.59
C ILE A 610 -47.45 22.49 5.95
N GLU A 611 -47.06 23.33 4.98
CA GLU A 611 -46.81 24.75 5.20
C GLU A 611 -48.10 25.51 5.58
N SER A 612 -49.24 25.18 4.95
CA SER A 612 -50.55 25.69 5.30
C SER A 612 -50.96 25.30 6.72
N LYS A 613 -50.73 24.05 7.11
CA LYS A 613 -51.02 23.56 8.47
C LYS A 613 -50.07 24.16 9.52
N LYS A 614 -48.80 24.37 9.16
CA LYS A 614 -47.84 25.09 10.03
C LYS A 614 -48.26 26.56 10.22
N ALA A 615 -48.80 27.21 9.18
CA ALA A 615 -49.35 28.55 9.29
C ALA A 615 -50.65 28.60 10.17
N GLU A 616 -51.51 27.60 10.03
CA GLU A 616 -52.70 27.44 10.87
C GLU A 616 -52.38 27.27 12.37
N LEU A 617 -51.30 26.54 12.67
CA LEU A 617 -50.77 26.34 14.04
C LEU A 617 -50.30 27.67 14.69
N LEU A 618 -49.90 28.66 13.89
CA LEU A 618 -49.40 29.96 14.35
C LEU A 618 -50.52 31.00 14.55
N LEU A 619 -51.76 30.71 14.17
CA LEU A 619 -52.88 31.64 14.32
C LEU A 619 -53.22 31.92 15.80
N PRO A 620 -53.42 33.18 16.20
CA PRO A 620 -53.72 33.55 17.60
C PRO A 620 -54.98 32.89 18.17
N GLU A 621 -55.90 32.51 17.31
CA GLU A 621 -57.20 31.87 17.70
C GLU A 621 -57.00 30.46 18.24
N HIS A 622 -55.94 29.79 17.90
CA HIS A 622 -55.63 28.42 18.36
C HIS A 622 -54.69 28.39 19.57
N ALA A 623 -54.07 29.52 19.92
CA ALA A 623 -53.06 29.61 20.99
C ALA A 623 -53.58 29.24 22.39
N SER A 624 -54.88 29.25 22.60
CA SER A 624 -55.55 28.91 23.88
C SER A 624 -56.22 27.55 23.93
N ASN A 625 -56.29 26.82 22.80
CA ASN A 625 -56.95 25.53 22.71
C ASN A 625 -55.98 24.39 22.48
N TYR A 626 -55.55 23.74 23.56
CA TYR A 626 -54.53 22.71 23.59
C TYR A 626 -54.87 21.45 22.74
N THR A 627 -56.15 21.05 22.77
CA THR A 627 -56.62 19.88 22.00
C THR A 627 -56.54 20.12 20.49
N LYS A 628 -56.87 21.32 20.02
CA LYS A 628 -56.73 21.66 18.59
C LYS A 628 -55.28 21.78 18.14
N LEU A 629 -54.39 22.26 18.99
CA LEU A 629 -52.95 22.31 18.68
C LEU A 629 -52.36 20.91 18.59
N GLU A 630 -52.84 19.96 19.38
CA GLU A 630 -52.39 18.57 19.35
C GLU A 630 -52.90 17.84 18.09
N GLU A 631 -54.15 18.10 17.70
CA GLU A 631 -54.77 17.60 16.46
C GLU A 631 -53.99 18.11 15.21
N ILE A 632 -53.75 19.42 15.12
CA ILE A 632 -52.98 20.01 13.98
C ILE A 632 -51.54 19.50 13.96
N SER A 633 -50.92 19.32 15.12
CA SER A 633 -49.58 18.76 15.20
C SER A 633 -49.52 17.29 14.72
N ALA A 634 -50.52 16.49 15.09
CA ALA A 634 -50.63 15.10 14.62
C ALA A 634 -50.89 15.02 13.09
N GLU A 635 -51.73 15.89 12.56
CA GLU A 635 -51.93 16.00 11.09
C GLU A 635 -50.68 16.44 10.34
N ILE A 636 -49.84 17.29 10.93
CA ILE A 636 -48.54 17.67 10.33
C ILE A 636 -47.57 16.47 10.34
N GLU A 637 -47.50 15.74 11.46
CA GLU A 637 -46.64 14.54 11.55
C GLU A 637 -47.08 13.45 10.57
N GLU A 638 -48.38 13.23 10.40
CA GLU A 638 -48.92 12.28 9.43
C GLU A 638 -48.52 12.66 7.98
N LYS A 639 -48.67 13.95 7.63
CA LYS A 639 -48.31 14.45 6.30
C LYS A 639 -46.79 14.50 6.07
N GLU A 640 -46.00 14.72 7.12
CA GLU A 640 -44.53 14.63 7.02
C GLU A 640 -44.06 13.18 6.81
N MET A 641 -44.74 12.20 7.38
CA MET A 641 -44.48 10.77 7.10
C MET A 641 -44.89 10.41 5.67
N GLU A 642 -46.08 10.84 5.21
CA GLU A 642 -46.51 10.62 3.83
C GLU A 642 -45.56 11.28 2.79
N LEU A 643 -45.06 12.45 3.12
CA LEU A 643 -44.04 13.13 2.30
C LEU A 643 -42.74 12.32 2.18
N LEU A 644 -42.29 11.73 3.29
CA LEU A 644 -41.10 10.88 3.31
C LEU A 644 -41.22 9.62 2.42
N GLU A 645 -42.38 8.95 2.50
CA GLU A 645 -42.66 7.79 1.63
C GLU A 645 -42.70 8.16 0.16
N VAL A 646 -43.33 9.30 -0.19
CA VAL A 646 -43.37 9.77 -1.59
C VAL A 646 -42.01 10.21 -2.08
N MET A 647 -41.15 10.79 -1.24
CA MET A 647 -39.76 11.14 -1.57
C MET A 647 -38.91 9.90 -1.80
N GLU A 648 -39.04 8.84 -1.02
CA GLU A 648 -38.38 7.55 -1.19
C GLU A 648 -38.77 6.89 -2.53
N ASP A 649 -40.06 6.91 -2.85
CA ASP A 649 -40.58 6.42 -4.13
C ASP A 649 -40.07 7.24 -5.34
N TRP A 650 -39.93 8.56 -5.16
CA TRP A 650 -39.37 9.45 -6.17
C TRP A 650 -37.89 9.16 -6.41
N GLU A 651 -37.09 9.02 -5.36
CA GLU A 651 -35.64 8.73 -5.43
C GLU A 651 -35.38 7.37 -6.10
N ASN A 652 -36.14 6.34 -5.74
CA ASN A 652 -36.06 5.02 -6.37
C ASN A 652 -36.41 5.08 -7.86
N THR A 653 -37.46 5.84 -8.23
CA THR A 653 -37.88 5.97 -9.62
C THR A 653 -36.89 6.78 -10.46
N GLU A 654 -36.24 7.78 -9.88
CA GLU A 654 -35.17 8.56 -10.52
C GLU A 654 -33.92 7.72 -10.76
N GLN A 655 -33.55 6.86 -9.81
CA GLN A 655 -32.45 5.90 -9.99
C GLN A 655 -32.75 4.88 -11.11
N GLU A 656 -33.98 4.35 -11.17
CA GLU A 656 -34.41 3.49 -12.27
C GLU A 656 -34.33 4.18 -13.63
N LEU A 657 -34.74 5.46 -13.70
CA LEU A 657 -34.66 6.27 -14.92
C LEU A 657 -33.21 6.54 -15.31
N ALA A 658 -32.35 6.86 -14.37
CA ALA A 658 -30.91 7.07 -14.60
C ALA A 658 -30.23 5.79 -15.12
N ALA A 659 -30.48 4.65 -14.52
CA ALA A 659 -29.95 3.37 -14.96
C ALA A 659 -30.44 2.97 -16.36
N LEU A 660 -31.66 3.33 -16.72
CA LEU A 660 -32.22 3.10 -18.06
C LEU A 660 -31.62 4.02 -19.10
N LEU A 661 -31.26 5.26 -18.73
CA LEU A 661 -30.56 6.22 -19.60
C LEU A 661 -29.08 5.86 -19.83
N GLU A 662 -28.41 5.25 -18.85
CA GLU A 662 -27.04 4.72 -19.01
C GLU A 662 -26.99 3.50 -19.96
N ASN A 663 -28.08 2.73 -20.03
CA ASN A 663 -28.21 1.56 -20.91
C ASN A 663 -28.76 1.86 -22.32
N MET A 664 -29.13 3.10 -22.60
CA MET A 664 -29.57 3.59 -23.93
C MET A 664 -28.44 4.17 -24.74
#